data_a10f319fe72db5909db29869539c3986
#
_entry.id   a10f319fe72db5909db29869539c3986
#
_cell.length_a   1.000
_cell.length_b   1.000
_cell.length_c   1.000
_cell.angle_alpha   90.00
_cell.angle_beta   90.00
_cell.angle_gamma   90.00
#
_symmetry.space_group_name_H-M   'P 1'
#
loop_
_entity.id
_entity.type
_entity.pdbx_description
1 polymer ?
#
loop_
_entity_poly.entity_id
_entity_poly.type
_entity_poly.pdbx_seq_one_letter_code
_entity_poly.pdbx_strand_id
1 'polypeptide(L)'
;MFGEDLFFTPEYTFLEVSALIRRISRINRGKFRINRRIIMKHFWLLTAILLTACVPAFAQNSVKIGGTVTDDNGNPIELVTIRLEGTAIGTVSNLKGRYSLKFENRDSVTVIFSMLGYQTRKRKLVNPKGNISLNVVLPPMDFELGEVSVTERRRQTGTIQQIETEGNRLMPNASGGSIESVIATQAGVSNNNELSSQYNVRGGSFDENMVYVNGIEIYRPLLIRSGQQEGLSFINPDMVQSVGFSTGGYEAKYGDKMSSVLDITYKKPLQFEANASVSLLGAAAYIGAAGKKLTWTNGIRYKTNRYLLGTLDTKGEYDPRYIDYQTFLNWTPSKRWEAGVIGNVSENRYNFQPEDRYTRFGTLSNVREFKVFFEGQEKDLFQTLFGTAYATFRPNERNSITLQASAFHTREQETYDITGQYWLSELDSGMQGAGSATAGSGAGSTTDTSDGTQETMGVGTYMEHARNYLTADVQSYSLTGFHRLKNHSLQWNAELKQERIKDRMREWELRDSAGYSISQAAEGPGLFHVLHSRNTTDSQRYNFYLQDTYRFHSTAGLFTLTAGVRGSYWNWNKEFIVSPRASLALIPSFNERFTLRVAAGVYYQAPFYKEFRDTTQVDGTTIVSLNRNIRSQRSLHFVAGGDYNFRVVNRPFRLSMEIYYKALSNLIPYNIDNVRISYYGRNLSKGYAAGIDMKLFGEFVPGTDSWLTFSLMKTEEKINGQWLPRPTDQRYRLSLYFTDYFPGSQKWKMNLKGTLAGGLPFGPPHSGREAAVFRTPPYRRIDIGMSRCIIDRNRQKNPRGIRNLWIGIDVFNLLNISNTNSYYWITDSRNNQFAVPNYLTSRQINLRLLLDL
;
A
#
# COMPACT_ATOMS: atom_id res chain seq x y z
N MET A 1 20.80 -11.75 -39.82
CA MET A 1 21.06 -10.95 -41.02
C MET A 1 19.90 -9.98 -41.16
N PHE A 2 20.24 -8.69 -41.09
CA PHE A 2 19.40 -7.49 -41.29
C PHE A 2 18.23 -7.35 -40.35
N GLY A 3 18.08 -6.32 -39.66
CA GLY A 3 18.72 -4.98 -39.58
C GLY A 3 17.65 -3.93 -39.65
N GLU A 4 17.77 -3.00 -38.72
CA GLU A 4 17.45 -1.57 -38.79
C GLU A 4 16.01 -1.11 -38.49
N ASP A 5 15.92 -0.46 -37.37
CA ASP A 5 15.67 0.96 -37.10
C ASP A 5 14.32 1.56 -37.56
N LEU A 6 13.55 1.99 -36.58
CA LEU A 6 12.73 3.18 -36.74
C LEU A 6 12.71 3.94 -35.39
N PHE A 7 13.67 4.85 -35.27
CA PHE A 7 13.65 5.97 -34.34
C PHE A 7 12.54 6.95 -34.75
N PHE A 8 11.63 7.24 -33.86
CA PHE A 8 10.84 8.49 -33.94
C PHE A 8 11.42 9.47 -32.92
N THR A 9 12.13 10.46 -33.42
CA THR A 9 12.50 11.70 -32.73
C THR A 9 11.32 12.67 -32.71
N PRO A 10 11.00 13.31 -31.61
CA PRO A 10 10.15 14.49 -31.59
C PRO A 10 11.06 15.74 -31.64
N GLU A 11 11.36 16.26 -32.79
CA GLU A 11 11.78 17.65 -32.96
C GLU A 11 10.54 18.50 -33.22
N TYR A 12 10.03 19.13 -32.18
CA TYR A 12 9.35 20.41 -32.33
C TYR A 12 10.23 21.48 -31.70
N THR A 13 10.92 22.18 -32.53
CA THR A 13 11.93 23.17 -32.23
C THR A 13 11.32 24.48 -31.75
N PHE A 14 12.02 25.11 -30.84
CA PHE A 14 11.86 26.43 -30.25
C PHE A 14 11.62 27.57 -31.26
N LEU A 15 11.59 27.30 -32.55
CA LEU A 15 11.39 28.27 -33.65
C LEU A 15 9.92 28.62 -33.94
N GLU A 16 8.97 27.73 -33.63
CA GLU A 16 7.56 28.02 -33.88
C GLU A 16 6.90 28.94 -32.85
N VAL A 17 7.37 28.90 -31.61
CA VAL A 17 6.90 29.83 -30.58
C VAL A 17 7.43 31.24 -30.83
N SER A 18 8.61 31.39 -31.44
CA SER A 18 9.15 32.70 -31.82
C SER A 18 8.44 33.30 -33.03
N ALA A 19 7.85 32.48 -33.89
CA ALA A 19 7.06 32.94 -35.05
C ALA A 19 5.69 33.47 -34.66
N LEU A 20 5.06 32.86 -33.62
CA LEU A 20 3.78 33.34 -33.10
C LEU A 20 3.91 34.68 -32.35
N ILE A 21 4.98 34.88 -31.64
CA ILE A 21 5.28 36.16 -30.94
C ILE A 21 5.61 37.28 -31.98
N ARG A 22 6.23 36.97 -33.13
CA ARG A 22 6.47 37.94 -34.19
C ARG A 22 5.24 38.28 -35.02
N ARG A 23 4.21 37.43 -35.03
CA ARG A 23 2.93 37.68 -35.73
C ARG A 23 2.00 38.59 -34.93
N ILE A 24 2.07 38.56 -33.58
CA ILE A 24 1.27 39.44 -32.71
C ILE A 24 1.85 40.86 -32.68
N SER A 25 3.14 41.05 -32.98
CA SER A 25 3.78 42.37 -32.99
C SER A 25 3.57 43.15 -34.30
N ARG A 26 2.90 42.59 -35.29
CA ARG A 26 2.69 43.26 -36.62
C ARG A 26 1.30 43.89 -36.82
N ILE A 27 0.40 43.75 -35.87
CA ILE A 27 -1.00 44.23 -36.04
C ILE A 27 -1.23 45.63 -35.39
N ASN A 28 -0.24 46.26 -34.76
CA ASN A 28 -0.44 47.59 -34.20
C ASN A 28 0.61 48.61 -34.67
N ARG A 29 0.71 48.86 -35.98
CA ARG A 29 1.40 50.04 -36.54
C ARG A 29 0.41 50.91 -37.29
N GLY A 30 -0.26 51.74 -36.50
CA GLY A 30 -1.06 52.83 -37.07
C GLY A 30 -1.27 53.94 -36.04
N LYS A 31 -0.48 54.99 -36.16
CA LYS A 31 -0.68 56.35 -35.61
C LYS A 31 -0.60 56.51 -34.07
N PHE A 32 0.59 56.90 -33.58
CA PHE A 32 0.83 58.13 -32.81
C PHE A 32 2.34 58.28 -32.56
N ARG A 33 2.96 59.24 -33.14
CA ARG A 33 4.31 59.73 -32.86
C ARG A 33 4.27 60.52 -31.53
N ILE A 34 4.73 59.94 -30.44
CA ILE A 34 5.05 60.64 -29.20
C ILE A 34 6.51 60.31 -28.83
N ASN A 35 7.26 61.35 -28.58
CA ASN A 35 8.71 61.44 -28.49
C ASN A 35 9.27 60.56 -27.35
N ARG A 36 9.82 59.38 -27.65
CA ARG A 36 10.31 58.36 -26.74
C ARG A 36 11.45 58.77 -25.80
N ARG A 37 12.12 59.90 -26.05
CA ARG A 37 13.22 60.38 -25.21
C ARG A 37 12.77 61.16 -23.97
N ILE A 38 11.60 61.71 -23.97
CA ILE A 38 11.09 62.50 -22.82
C ILE A 38 10.46 61.56 -21.78
N ILE A 39 9.75 60.51 -22.23
CA ILE A 39 9.06 59.57 -21.33
C ILE A 39 10.05 58.67 -20.57
N MET A 40 11.15 58.23 -21.20
CA MET A 40 12.19 57.44 -20.50
C MET A 40 12.97 58.23 -19.45
N LYS A 41 13.24 59.51 -19.67
CA LYS A 41 13.91 60.32 -18.66
C LYS A 41 13.04 60.60 -17.43
N HIS A 42 11.76 60.82 -17.61
CA HIS A 42 10.82 61.03 -16.51
C HIS A 42 10.45 59.73 -15.81
N PHE A 43 10.45 58.58 -16.51
CA PHE A 43 10.25 57.27 -15.89
C PHE A 43 11.41 56.88 -14.98
N TRP A 44 12.67 57.11 -15.38
CA TRP A 44 13.84 56.86 -14.53
C TRP A 44 13.94 57.86 -13.38
N LEU A 45 13.50 59.11 -13.55
CA LEU A 45 13.45 60.09 -12.48
C LEU A 45 12.35 59.77 -11.45
N LEU A 46 11.17 59.33 -11.90
CA LEU A 46 10.08 58.87 -11.04
C LEU A 46 10.43 57.58 -10.28
N THR A 47 11.13 56.63 -10.95
CA THR A 47 11.60 55.39 -10.29
C THR A 47 12.70 55.68 -9.28
N ALA A 48 13.58 56.63 -9.55
CA ALA A 48 14.59 57.05 -8.60
C ALA A 48 13.99 57.83 -7.40
N ILE A 49 12.99 58.65 -7.60
CA ILE A 49 12.27 59.36 -6.53
C ILE A 49 11.39 58.39 -5.73
N LEU A 50 10.75 57.39 -6.35
CA LEU A 50 10.02 56.34 -5.64
C LEU A 50 10.94 55.40 -4.84
N LEU A 51 12.18 55.16 -5.31
CA LEU A 51 13.19 54.38 -4.56
C LEU A 51 13.80 55.11 -3.38
N THR A 52 13.83 56.48 -3.41
CA THR A 52 14.36 57.27 -2.30
C THR A 52 13.29 57.72 -1.29
N ALA A 53 11.99 57.65 -1.64
CA ALA A 53 10.89 58.05 -0.75
C ALA A 53 10.29 56.91 0.10
N CYS A 54 10.76 55.67 -0.07
CA CYS A 54 10.29 54.50 0.72
C CYS A 54 11.40 53.91 1.60
N VAL A 55 12.06 54.72 2.42
CA VAL A 55 12.72 54.26 3.62
C VAL A 55 12.15 54.97 4.84
N PRO A 56 10.99 54.58 5.36
CA PRO A 56 10.78 54.80 6.78
C PRO A 56 11.71 53.77 7.46
N ALA A 57 12.71 54.28 8.18
CA ALA A 57 13.44 53.52 9.18
C ALA A 57 12.44 53.14 10.29
N PHE A 58 11.66 52.10 10.06
CA PHE A 58 11.02 51.38 11.15
C PHE A 58 12.18 50.66 11.88
N ALA A 59 12.63 51.24 12.96
CA ALA A 59 13.32 50.50 13.99
C ALA A 59 12.32 49.41 14.48
N GLN A 60 12.30 48.25 13.79
CA GLN A 60 11.54 47.11 14.22
C GLN A 60 12.07 46.69 15.58
N ASN A 61 11.32 46.98 16.64
CA ASN A 61 11.54 46.47 17.99
C ASN A 61 11.39 44.94 17.98
N SER A 62 12.34 44.23 17.37
CA SER A 62 12.33 42.78 17.31
C SER A 62 13.03 42.21 18.54
N VAL A 63 12.37 41.30 19.21
CA VAL A 63 12.87 40.50 20.32
C VAL A 63 13.45 39.19 19.80
N LYS A 64 14.61 38.76 20.25
CA LYS A 64 15.23 37.50 19.95
C LYS A 64 15.37 36.67 21.23
N ILE A 65 14.72 35.51 21.30
CA ILE A 65 14.90 34.54 22.37
C ILE A 65 15.78 33.40 21.85
N GLY A 66 16.80 33.03 22.63
CA GLY A 66 17.65 31.89 22.33
C GLY A 66 18.07 31.19 23.62
N GLY A 67 18.45 29.96 23.51
CA GLY A 67 18.87 29.13 24.65
C GLY A 67 19.07 27.68 24.29
N THR A 68 19.17 26.85 25.30
CA THR A 68 19.24 25.37 25.17
C THR A 68 18.06 24.70 25.84
N VAL A 69 17.59 23.62 25.23
CA VAL A 69 16.62 22.74 25.84
C VAL A 69 17.28 21.40 26.16
N THR A 70 17.14 20.98 27.41
CA THR A 70 17.74 19.73 27.93
C THR A 70 16.68 18.85 28.59
N ASP A 71 16.99 17.57 28.76
CA ASP A 71 16.23 16.68 29.63
C ASP A 71 16.67 16.83 31.13
N ASP A 72 16.05 16.05 32.03
CA ASP A 72 16.36 16.05 33.47
C ASP A 72 17.80 15.57 33.79
N ASN A 73 18.45 14.91 32.84
CA ASN A 73 19.83 14.45 32.97
C ASN A 73 20.86 15.46 32.38
N GLY A 74 20.37 16.60 31.85
CA GLY A 74 21.20 17.63 31.21
C GLY A 74 21.57 17.30 29.76
N ASN A 75 21.05 16.24 29.17
CA ASN A 75 21.28 15.94 27.74
C ASN A 75 20.48 16.90 26.86
N PRO A 76 21.09 17.44 25.78
CA PRO A 76 20.35 18.32 24.86
C PRO A 76 19.23 17.56 24.13
N ILE A 77 18.06 18.18 24.08
CA ILE A 77 16.91 17.64 23.32
C ILE A 77 16.84 18.37 21.98
N GLU A 78 16.95 17.60 20.91
CA GLU A 78 16.73 18.11 19.56
C GLU A 78 15.25 18.13 19.18
N LEU A 79 14.90 18.95 18.16
CA LEU A 79 13.55 19.03 17.58
C LEU A 79 12.44 19.41 18.58
N VAL A 80 12.82 20.01 19.69
CA VAL A 80 11.82 20.65 20.55
C VAL A 80 11.17 21.77 19.77
N THR A 81 9.86 21.73 19.65
CA THR A 81 9.08 22.83 19.04
C THR A 81 8.99 23.97 20.03
N ILE A 82 9.51 25.12 19.65
CA ILE A 82 9.43 26.37 20.41
C ILE A 82 8.52 27.32 19.62
N ARG A 83 7.33 27.61 20.14
CA ARG A 83 6.36 28.48 19.48
C ARG A 83 5.75 29.51 20.41
N LEU A 84 5.29 30.59 19.86
CA LEU A 84 4.52 31.61 20.59
C LEU A 84 3.06 31.22 20.61
N GLU A 85 2.47 31.19 21.81
CA GLU A 85 1.06 30.83 21.99
C GLU A 85 0.16 31.76 21.19
N GLY A 86 -0.79 31.18 20.43
CA GLY A 86 -1.74 31.93 19.60
C GLY A 86 -1.18 32.51 18.29
N THR A 87 0.06 32.12 17.89
CA THR A 87 0.67 32.59 16.63
C THR A 87 1.26 31.43 15.83
N ALA A 88 1.55 31.67 14.56
CA ALA A 88 2.30 30.75 13.70
C ALA A 88 3.82 30.91 13.81
N ILE A 89 4.32 31.77 14.73
CA ILE A 89 5.74 32.04 14.89
C ILE A 89 6.37 30.97 15.77
N GLY A 90 7.33 30.22 15.23
CA GLY A 90 8.02 29.15 15.95
C GLY A 90 9.37 28.81 15.34
N THR A 91 10.10 27.98 16.06
CA THR A 91 11.41 27.42 15.67
C THR A 91 11.58 26.06 16.33
N VAL A 92 12.63 25.32 15.97
CA VAL A 92 12.96 24.03 16.58
C VAL A 92 14.39 24.07 17.14
N SER A 93 14.66 23.24 18.16
CA SER A 93 16.01 23.06 18.68
C SER A 93 16.83 22.14 17.77
N ASN A 94 18.14 22.41 17.69
CA ASN A 94 19.09 21.59 16.93
C ASN A 94 19.63 20.39 17.76
N LEU A 95 20.54 19.58 17.19
CA LEU A 95 21.20 18.44 17.86
C LEU A 95 21.86 18.77 19.21
N LYS A 96 22.28 20.04 19.41
CA LYS A 96 22.84 20.51 20.67
C LYS A 96 21.80 21.14 21.58
N GLY A 97 20.51 20.93 21.32
CA GLY A 97 19.39 21.52 22.04
C GLY A 97 19.24 23.04 21.88
N ARG A 98 20.07 23.70 21.04
CA ARG A 98 20.03 25.14 20.86
C ARG A 98 18.92 25.58 19.94
N TYR A 99 18.25 26.69 20.30
CA TYR A 99 17.22 27.32 19.50
C TYR A 99 17.39 28.85 19.44
N SER A 100 16.75 29.46 18.46
CA SER A 100 16.67 30.92 18.31
C SER A 100 15.35 31.29 17.66
N LEU A 101 14.54 32.09 18.32
CA LEU A 101 13.25 32.57 17.88
C LEU A 101 13.24 34.11 17.85
N LYS A 102 12.87 34.68 16.71
CA LYS A 102 12.75 36.14 16.53
C LYS A 102 11.29 36.52 16.31
N PHE A 103 10.79 37.52 17.00
CA PHE A 103 9.41 38.03 16.87
C PHE A 103 9.34 39.52 17.22
N GLU A 104 8.20 40.13 16.90
CA GLU A 104 7.92 41.53 17.23
C GLU A 104 7.60 41.69 18.71
N ASN A 105 8.04 42.81 19.30
CA ASN A 105 7.79 43.10 20.72
C ASN A 105 6.29 43.19 21.02
N ARG A 106 5.87 42.55 22.12
CA ARG A 106 4.49 42.55 22.66
C ARG A 106 4.55 42.67 24.17
N ASP A 107 3.51 43.21 24.76
CA ASP A 107 3.46 43.45 26.23
C ASP A 107 3.59 42.15 27.05
N SER A 108 3.06 41.03 26.53
CA SER A 108 3.33 39.72 27.11
C SER A 108 3.27 38.61 26.04
N VAL A 109 4.16 37.64 26.17
CA VAL A 109 4.27 36.53 25.24
C VAL A 109 4.46 35.24 26.03
N THR A 110 3.69 34.21 25.73
CA THR A 110 3.93 32.87 26.26
C THR A 110 4.65 32.03 25.22
N VAL A 111 5.82 31.54 25.57
CA VAL A 111 6.62 30.61 24.75
C VAL A 111 6.30 29.21 25.21
N ILE A 112 5.89 28.39 24.27
CA ILE A 112 5.58 26.96 24.49
C ILE A 112 6.72 26.12 23.96
N PHE A 113 7.26 25.25 24.82
CA PHE A 113 8.27 24.25 24.50
C PHE A 113 7.60 22.90 24.53
N SER A 114 7.55 22.19 23.42
CA SER A 114 6.91 20.90 23.32
C SER A 114 7.75 19.92 22.49
N MET A 115 7.84 18.70 22.97
CA MET A 115 8.47 17.59 22.29
C MET A 115 7.74 16.32 22.67
N LEU A 116 7.54 15.40 21.72
CA LEU A 116 6.90 14.12 22.02
C LEU A 116 7.81 13.27 22.91
N GLY A 117 7.23 12.68 23.93
CA GLY A 117 7.96 11.95 24.97
C GLY A 117 8.49 12.86 26.07
N TYR A 118 8.15 14.17 26.05
CA TYR A 118 8.53 15.14 27.08
C TYR A 118 7.33 16.00 27.50
N GLN A 119 7.31 16.43 28.76
CA GLN A 119 6.26 17.31 29.28
C GLN A 119 6.38 18.70 28.62
N THR A 120 5.27 19.18 28.08
CA THR A 120 5.20 20.54 27.53
C THR A 120 5.42 21.58 28.62
N ARG A 121 6.34 22.51 28.40
CA ARG A 121 6.60 23.64 29.29
C ARG A 121 6.18 24.95 28.66
N LYS A 122 5.49 25.77 29.45
CA LYS A 122 5.13 27.15 29.07
C LYS A 122 5.92 28.14 29.88
N ARG A 123 6.45 29.18 29.22
CA ARG A 123 7.18 30.27 29.86
C ARG A 123 6.55 31.60 29.42
N LYS A 124 5.97 32.32 30.36
CA LYS A 124 5.39 33.66 30.14
C LYS A 124 6.51 34.69 30.29
N LEU A 125 6.69 35.54 29.29
CA LEU A 125 7.59 36.66 29.28
C LEU A 125 6.74 37.95 29.27
N VAL A 126 6.99 38.85 30.20
CA VAL A 126 6.31 40.14 30.31
C VAL A 126 7.26 41.23 29.81
N ASN A 127 6.80 42.01 28.87
CA ASN A 127 7.54 43.09 28.24
C ASN A 127 8.96 42.73 27.75
N PRO A 128 9.09 41.63 26.95
CA PRO A 128 10.39 41.13 26.51
C PRO A 128 11.10 42.18 25.61
N LYS A 129 12.35 42.54 25.90
CA LYS A 129 13.14 43.49 25.11
C LYS A 129 14.49 42.91 24.75
N GLY A 130 14.98 43.19 23.54
CA GLY A 130 16.31 42.78 23.09
C GLY A 130 16.54 41.28 22.94
N ASN A 131 17.74 40.81 23.32
CA ASN A 131 18.15 39.41 23.26
C ASN A 131 17.94 38.76 24.64
N ILE A 132 17.13 37.72 24.71
CA ILE A 132 16.79 36.98 25.93
C ILE A 132 17.39 35.58 25.84
N SER A 133 18.18 35.18 26.85
CA SER A 133 18.64 33.80 27.01
C SER A 133 17.66 33.03 27.89
N LEU A 134 17.08 31.95 27.37
CA LEU A 134 16.08 31.14 28.07
C LEU A 134 16.39 29.66 27.91
N ASN A 135 17.02 29.05 28.91
CA ASN A 135 17.27 27.62 28.97
C ASN A 135 16.08 26.93 29.61
N VAL A 136 15.65 25.80 29.03
CA VAL A 136 14.48 25.08 29.51
C VAL A 136 14.78 23.58 29.64
N VAL A 137 14.41 23.04 30.80
CA VAL A 137 14.44 21.57 31.02
C VAL A 137 13.07 21.02 30.74
N LEU A 138 13.00 20.02 29.86
CA LEU A 138 11.79 19.27 29.58
C LEU A 138 11.92 17.87 30.22
N PRO A 139 11.19 17.61 31.31
CA PRO A 139 11.10 16.25 31.85
C PRO A 139 10.53 15.27 30.83
N PRO A 140 11.05 14.03 30.77
CA PRO A 140 10.41 12.99 29.96
C PRO A 140 8.94 12.84 30.39
N MET A 141 8.08 12.63 29.41
CA MET A 141 6.66 12.38 29.66
C MET A 141 6.42 10.91 29.56
N ASP A 142 5.64 10.38 30.49
CA ASP A 142 5.06 9.05 30.33
C ASP A 142 4.31 8.96 29.02
N PHE A 143 4.44 7.82 28.36
CA PHE A 143 3.70 7.52 27.14
C PHE A 143 2.20 7.46 27.43
N GLU A 144 1.55 8.58 27.60
CA GLU A 144 0.20 8.72 27.11
C GLU A 144 0.32 8.98 25.61
N LEU A 145 -0.14 8.02 24.83
CA LEU A 145 -0.46 8.20 23.40
C LEU A 145 -1.67 9.15 23.32
N GLY A 146 -1.52 10.36 23.84
CA GLY A 146 -2.48 11.44 23.77
C GLY A 146 -1.94 12.47 22.80
N GLU A 147 -2.74 12.69 21.75
CA GLU A 147 -2.59 13.76 20.79
C GLU A 147 -1.27 13.76 20.02
N VAL A 148 -1.20 12.96 18.98
CA VAL A 148 -0.35 13.29 17.83
C VAL A 148 -0.96 14.55 17.22
N SER A 149 -0.61 15.70 17.77
CA SER A 149 -0.67 16.95 17.02
C SER A 149 0.25 16.78 15.84
N VAL A 150 -0.36 16.53 14.72
CA VAL A 150 0.24 16.64 13.41
C VAL A 150 1.02 17.92 13.35
N THR A 151 2.26 17.88 13.10
CA THR A 151 3.07 18.79 12.32
C THR A 151 4.50 18.77 12.76
N GLU A 152 5.13 17.66 12.83
CA GLU A 152 6.52 17.67 12.47
C GLU A 152 6.85 16.39 11.74
N ARG A 153 7.21 16.56 10.50
CA ARG A 153 7.88 15.59 9.66
C ARG A 153 9.12 15.11 10.41
N ARG A 154 8.88 14.25 11.41
CA ARG A 154 9.91 13.74 12.31
C ARG A 154 10.99 13.08 11.48
N ARG A 155 12.23 13.38 11.83
CA ARG A 155 13.36 12.63 11.36
C ARG A 155 13.22 11.18 11.82
N GLN A 156 13.04 10.31 10.87
CA GLN A 156 12.87 8.88 11.14
C GLN A 156 14.24 8.24 11.21
N THR A 157 14.69 7.92 12.40
CA THR A 157 15.96 7.19 12.62
C THR A 157 15.79 5.68 12.58
N GLY A 158 14.56 5.17 12.68
CA GLY A 158 14.24 3.74 12.54
C GLY A 158 14.01 3.31 11.10
N THR A 159 13.89 2.02 10.89
CA THR A 159 13.53 1.40 9.59
C THR A 159 12.02 1.45 9.33
N ILE A 160 11.20 1.74 10.34
CA ILE A 160 9.77 1.98 10.21
C ILE A 160 9.54 3.44 9.81
N GLN A 161 8.96 3.66 8.65
CA GLN A 161 8.56 4.98 8.15
C GLN A 161 7.11 5.27 8.52
N GLN A 162 6.85 6.44 9.09
CA GLN A 162 5.49 6.91 9.32
C GLN A 162 4.89 7.39 8.00
N ILE A 163 3.68 6.95 7.73
CA ILE A 163 2.91 7.33 6.55
C ILE A 163 1.80 8.27 6.99
N GLU A 164 1.76 9.45 6.36
CA GLU A 164 0.69 10.41 6.59
C GLU A 164 -0.64 9.88 6.06
N THR A 165 -1.66 9.85 6.92
CA THR A 165 -2.97 9.28 6.59
C THR A 165 -4.09 10.32 6.49
N GLU A 166 -3.87 11.56 6.96
CA GLU A 166 -4.92 12.59 7.03
C GLU A 166 -5.55 12.94 5.67
N GLY A 167 -4.75 12.97 4.60
CA GLY A 167 -5.24 13.25 3.24
C GLY A 167 -5.89 12.06 2.52
N ASN A 168 -5.74 10.86 3.07
CA ASN A 168 -6.03 9.62 2.34
C ASN A 168 -7.51 9.31 2.15
N ARG A 169 -8.39 9.84 3.02
CA ARG A 169 -9.84 9.68 2.88
C ARG A 169 -10.39 10.30 1.58
N LEU A 170 -9.67 11.28 1.02
CA LEU A 170 -10.02 11.92 -0.25
C LEU A 170 -9.28 11.33 -1.46
N MET A 171 -8.38 10.37 -1.26
CA MET A 171 -7.66 9.70 -2.35
C MET A 171 -8.61 8.83 -3.16
N PRO A 172 -8.64 8.96 -4.51
CA PRO A 172 -9.43 8.09 -5.36
C PRO A 172 -8.95 6.64 -5.23
N ASN A 173 -9.87 5.74 -4.89
CA ASN A 173 -9.53 4.36 -4.59
C ASN A 173 -10.66 3.39 -4.98
N ALA A 174 -10.40 2.56 -5.98
CA ALA A 174 -11.33 1.54 -6.44
C ALA A 174 -11.54 0.40 -5.43
N SER A 175 -10.61 0.17 -4.49
CA SER A 175 -10.77 -0.82 -3.43
C SER A 175 -11.58 -0.33 -2.21
N GLY A 176 -12.19 0.85 -2.29
CA GLY A 176 -13.09 1.35 -1.23
C GLY A 176 -12.38 1.97 -0.02
N GLY A 177 -11.20 2.58 -0.17
CA GLY A 177 -10.56 3.41 0.88
C GLY A 177 -9.70 2.64 1.88
N SER A 178 -9.02 1.56 1.48
CA SER A 178 -8.16 0.79 2.37
C SER A 178 -6.79 1.44 2.63
N ILE A 179 -6.18 1.16 3.76
CA ILE A 179 -4.79 1.57 4.08
C ILE A 179 -3.81 0.93 3.11
N GLU A 180 -4.04 -0.31 2.70
CA GLU A 180 -3.20 -1.04 1.76
C GLU A 180 -3.09 -0.34 0.40
N SER A 181 -4.12 0.37 -0.01
CA SER A 181 -4.06 1.15 -1.26
C SER A 181 -3.12 2.36 -1.18
N VAL A 182 -2.93 2.92 0.02
CA VAL A 182 -1.92 3.95 0.29
C VAL A 182 -0.54 3.31 0.33
N ILE A 183 -0.42 2.15 0.99
CA ILE A 183 0.82 1.37 1.01
C ILE A 183 1.25 1.01 -0.41
N ALA A 184 0.33 0.63 -1.30
CA ALA A 184 0.61 0.31 -2.69
C ALA A 184 1.20 1.49 -3.51
N THR A 185 1.12 2.73 -3.03
CA THR A 185 1.77 3.90 -3.65
C THR A 185 3.16 4.17 -3.08
N GLN A 186 3.62 3.44 -2.07
CA GLN A 186 4.93 3.63 -1.47
C GLN A 186 6.04 3.00 -2.33
N ALA A 187 7.26 3.49 -2.15
CA ALA A 187 8.43 2.94 -2.83
C ALA A 187 8.69 1.49 -2.37
N GLY A 188 9.10 0.61 -3.29
CA GLY A 188 9.32 -0.81 -3.01
C GLY A 188 8.07 -1.67 -2.93
N VAL A 189 6.88 -1.09 -3.13
CA VAL A 189 5.60 -1.81 -3.05
C VAL A 189 4.98 -1.96 -4.44
N SER A 190 4.47 -3.13 -4.74
CA SER A 190 3.77 -3.42 -5.99
C SER A 190 2.37 -4.00 -5.75
N ASN A 191 1.44 -3.60 -6.58
CA ASN A 191 0.08 -4.13 -6.69
C ASN A 191 -0.39 -3.89 -8.12
N ASN A 192 -0.84 -4.93 -8.80
CA ASN A 192 -1.30 -4.89 -10.19
C ASN A 192 -2.80 -5.15 -10.33
N ASN A 193 -3.51 -5.30 -9.22
CA ASN A 193 -4.95 -5.49 -9.22
C ASN A 193 -5.60 -4.44 -8.31
N GLU A 194 -6.33 -3.50 -8.90
CA GLU A 194 -7.01 -2.41 -8.18
C GLU A 194 -8.17 -2.87 -7.31
N LEU A 195 -8.66 -4.09 -7.53
CA LEU A 195 -9.77 -4.68 -6.77
C LEU A 195 -9.30 -5.40 -5.52
N SER A 196 -7.99 -5.68 -5.43
CA SER A 196 -7.34 -6.40 -4.34
C SER A 196 -6.68 -5.45 -3.35
N SER A 197 -6.73 -5.81 -2.07
CA SER A 197 -5.94 -5.19 -1.00
C SER A 197 -4.55 -5.82 -0.84
N GLN A 198 -4.23 -6.84 -1.62
CA GLN A 198 -2.90 -7.46 -1.62
C GLN A 198 -1.83 -6.49 -2.11
N TYR A 199 -0.66 -6.56 -1.50
CA TYR A 199 0.52 -5.86 -1.97
C TYR A 199 1.77 -6.73 -1.78
N ASN A 200 2.69 -6.58 -2.69
CA ASN A 200 3.98 -7.25 -2.69
C ASN A 200 5.08 -6.24 -2.36
N VAL A 201 6.11 -6.66 -1.62
CA VAL A 201 7.16 -5.74 -1.19
C VAL A 201 8.53 -6.29 -1.56
N ARG A 202 9.27 -5.51 -2.38
CA ARG A 202 10.64 -5.84 -2.79
C ARG A 202 10.78 -7.29 -3.25
N GLY A 203 9.89 -7.72 -4.15
CA GLY A 203 9.89 -9.06 -4.73
C GLY A 203 9.39 -10.18 -3.85
N GLY A 204 8.94 -9.89 -2.62
CA GLY A 204 8.22 -10.84 -1.80
C GLY A 204 6.75 -10.91 -2.18
N SER A 205 6.09 -12.03 -1.87
CA SER A 205 4.66 -12.20 -2.08
C SER A 205 3.85 -11.55 -0.95
N PHE A 206 2.54 -11.41 -1.14
CA PHE A 206 1.63 -10.79 -0.17
C PHE A 206 1.63 -11.49 1.20
N ASP A 207 1.86 -12.80 1.25
CA ASP A 207 1.93 -13.61 2.47
C ASP A 207 3.23 -13.41 3.26
N GLU A 208 4.24 -12.76 2.67
CA GLU A 208 5.48 -12.36 3.31
C GLU A 208 5.37 -11.03 4.08
N ASN A 209 4.19 -10.42 4.15
CA ASN A 209 3.94 -9.16 4.83
C ASN A 209 3.29 -9.39 6.19
N MET A 210 3.69 -8.62 7.20
CA MET A 210 3.15 -8.68 8.54
C MET A 210 2.36 -7.43 8.88
N VAL A 211 1.26 -7.60 9.60
CA VAL A 211 0.41 -6.52 10.09
C VAL A 211 0.29 -6.60 11.59
N TYR A 212 0.56 -5.48 12.25
CA TYR A 212 0.31 -5.27 13.67
C TYR A 212 -0.75 -4.20 13.87
N VAL A 213 -1.60 -4.39 14.87
CA VAL A 213 -2.53 -3.36 15.36
C VAL A 213 -2.32 -3.20 16.86
N ASN A 214 -1.92 -2.00 17.29
CA ASN A 214 -1.56 -1.70 18.68
C ASN A 214 -0.52 -2.69 19.27
N GLY A 215 0.47 -3.09 18.45
CA GLY A 215 1.50 -4.05 18.83
C GLY A 215 1.07 -5.53 18.82
N ILE A 216 -0.16 -5.82 18.39
CA ILE A 216 -0.73 -7.16 18.30
C ILE A 216 -0.60 -7.67 16.88
N GLU A 217 0.02 -8.82 16.66
CA GLU A 217 0.07 -9.48 15.36
C GLU A 217 -1.33 -9.92 14.93
N ILE A 218 -1.73 -9.52 13.72
CA ILE A 218 -3.00 -9.95 13.12
C ILE A 218 -2.73 -11.19 12.26
N TYR A 219 -3.34 -12.30 12.66
CA TYR A 219 -3.26 -13.53 11.89
C TYR A 219 -4.10 -13.39 10.61
N ARG A 220 -3.50 -13.68 9.45
CA ARG A 220 -4.15 -13.57 8.13
C ARG A 220 -4.92 -12.26 7.92
N PRO A 221 -4.23 -11.12 7.91
CA PRO A 221 -4.87 -9.79 7.79
C PRO A 221 -5.58 -9.59 6.44
N LEU A 222 -5.21 -10.37 5.43
CA LEU A 222 -5.80 -10.41 4.10
C LEU A 222 -6.42 -11.78 3.90
N LEU A 223 -7.70 -11.82 3.55
CA LEU A 223 -8.40 -13.04 3.17
C LEU A 223 -8.12 -13.29 1.69
N ILE A 224 -7.18 -14.19 1.43
CA ILE A 224 -6.73 -14.47 0.09
C ILE A 224 -7.59 -15.56 -0.48
N ARG A 225 -8.34 -15.18 -1.46
CA ARG A 225 -8.95 -16.03 -2.43
C ARG A 225 -8.09 -16.13 -3.69
N SER A 226 -8.39 -17.07 -4.57
CA SER A 226 -7.77 -17.17 -5.87
C SER A 226 -7.99 -15.92 -6.75
N GLY A 227 -7.29 -14.84 -6.39
CA GLY A 227 -6.82 -13.75 -7.23
C GLY A 227 -7.79 -12.73 -7.80
N GLN A 228 -9.09 -12.87 -7.82
CA GLN A 228 -9.93 -11.89 -8.51
C GLN A 228 -10.61 -10.88 -7.58
N GLN A 229 -11.00 -11.29 -6.39
CA GLN A 229 -11.76 -10.42 -5.50
C GLN A 229 -11.51 -10.77 -4.05
N GLU A 230 -11.16 -9.77 -3.30
CA GLU A 230 -10.96 -9.88 -1.87
C GLU A 230 -11.96 -9.02 -1.14
N GLY A 231 -12.33 -9.49 0.02
CA GLY A 231 -13.15 -8.77 0.96
C GLY A 231 -12.48 -7.55 1.54
N LEU A 232 -12.97 -7.11 2.66
CA LEU A 232 -12.35 -6.06 3.46
C LEU A 232 -11.05 -6.59 4.09
N SER A 233 -10.00 -5.78 4.04
CA SER A 233 -8.82 -6.02 4.88
C SER A 233 -9.18 -5.86 6.36
N PHE A 234 -8.39 -6.46 7.26
CA PHE A 234 -8.61 -6.33 8.70
C PHE A 234 -8.60 -4.87 9.16
N ILE A 235 -7.74 -4.03 8.60
CA ILE A 235 -7.55 -2.64 9.05
C ILE A 235 -8.76 -1.78 8.69
N ASN A 236 -9.42 -1.20 9.69
CA ASN A 236 -10.43 -0.17 9.48
C ASN A 236 -9.78 1.22 9.43
N PRO A 237 -9.73 1.91 8.26
CA PRO A 237 -9.02 3.17 8.09
C PRO A 237 -9.52 4.30 8.99
N ASP A 238 -10.81 4.32 9.32
CA ASP A 238 -11.41 5.37 10.14
C ASP A 238 -11.00 5.27 11.63
N MET A 239 -10.59 4.07 12.07
CA MET A 239 -10.06 3.82 13.42
C MET A 239 -8.56 4.10 13.53
N VAL A 240 -7.85 4.31 12.41
CA VAL A 240 -6.38 4.44 12.40
C VAL A 240 -5.95 5.83 12.83
N GLN A 241 -5.02 5.89 13.78
CA GLN A 241 -4.32 7.09 14.22
C GLN A 241 -3.00 7.27 13.50
N SER A 242 -2.19 6.21 13.40
CA SER A 242 -0.89 6.26 12.77
C SER A 242 -0.57 4.96 12.03
N VAL A 243 0.22 5.08 10.98
CA VAL A 243 0.65 3.97 10.13
C VAL A 243 2.17 3.99 10.04
N GLY A 244 2.80 2.97 10.61
CA GLY A 244 4.21 2.68 10.43
C GLY A 244 4.40 1.61 9.37
N PHE A 245 5.31 1.81 8.43
CA PHE A 245 5.59 0.84 7.37
C PHE A 245 7.08 0.65 7.15
N SER A 246 7.51 -0.60 6.99
CA SER A 246 8.89 -0.94 6.64
C SER A 246 8.92 -1.93 5.49
N THR A 247 9.75 -1.66 4.49
CA THR A 247 9.98 -2.50 3.31
C THR A 247 11.13 -3.49 3.48
N GLY A 248 11.69 -3.61 4.69
CA GLY A 248 12.77 -4.53 5.05
C GLY A 248 13.75 -3.92 6.04
N GLY A 249 14.64 -4.74 6.58
CA GLY A 249 15.60 -4.29 7.59
C GLY A 249 14.96 -3.96 8.95
N TYR A 250 13.73 -4.40 9.22
CA TYR A 250 12.99 -4.06 10.43
C TYR A 250 13.52 -4.80 11.67
N GLU A 251 13.19 -4.23 12.82
CA GLU A 251 13.68 -4.59 14.13
C GLU A 251 13.26 -6.00 14.60
N ALA A 252 13.95 -6.56 15.62
CA ALA A 252 13.70 -7.91 16.13
C ALA A 252 12.34 -8.07 16.84
N LYS A 253 11.73 -6.98 17.31
CA LYS A 253 10.39 -7.00 17.90
C LYS A 253 9.31 -7.45 16.91
N TYR A 254 9.50 -7.26 15.62
CA TYR A 254 8.59 -7.72 14.59
C TYR A 254 8.94 -9.14 14.14
N GLY A 255 7.90 -9.98 14.01
CA GLY A 255 8.06 -11.44 13.89
C GLY A 255 8.32 -11.95 12.49
N ASP A 256 7.93 -13.03 12.22
CA ASP A 256 8.14 -14.17 11.33
C ASP A 256 7.65 -13.98 9.89
N LYS A 257 8.06 -12.89 9.25
CA LYS A 257 7.80 -12.60 7.82
C LYS A 257 9.07 -12.10 7.15
N MET A 258 9.16 -12.24 5.81
CA MET A 258 10.38 -11.98 5.07
C MET A 258 10.38 -10.66 4.29
N SER A 259 9.24 -9.96 4.16
CA SER A 259 9.19 -8.83 3.24
C SER A 259 8.92 -7.50 3.91
N SER A 260 7.81 -7.32 4.59
CA SER A 260 7.45 -6.03 5.19
C SER A 260 6.72 -6.13 6.52
N VAL A 261 6.66 -4.98 7.18
CA VAL A 261 5.86 -4.79 8.40
C VAL A 261 4.99 -3.57 8.22
N LEU A 262 3.72 -3.71 8.54
CA LEU A 262 2.73 -2.66 8.66
C LEU A 262 2.29 -2.59 10.13
N ASP A 263 2.66 -1.50 10.81
CA ASP A 263 2.39 -1.28 12.23
C ASP A 263 1.35 -0.16 12.37
N ILE A 264 0.16 -0.54 12.81
CA ILE A 264 -1.02 0.31 12.91
C ILE A 264 -1.28 0.63 14.38
N THR A 265 -1.53 1.91 14.66
CA THR A 265 -2.06 2.33 15.96
C THR A 265 -3.48 2.84 15.78
N TYR A 266 -4.44 2.32 16.56
CA TYR A 266 -5.81 2.79 16.58
C TYR A 266 -5.97 4.02 17.45
N LYS A 267 -6.95 4.84 17.11
CA LYS A 267 -7.28 6.09 17.80
C LYS A 267 -7.70 5.85 19.26
N LYS A 268 -7.19 6.71 20.14
CA LYS A 268 -7.69 6.90 21.50
C LYS A 268 -8.26 8.33 21.56
N PRO A 269 -9.55 8.51 21.29
CA PRO A 269 -10.15 9.84 21.22
C PRO A 269 -10.01 10.60 22.53
N LEU A 270 -9.82 11.90 22.47
CA LEU A 270 -9.80 12.81 23.63
C LEU A 270 -11.16 13.45 23.90
N GLN A 271 -12.02 13.45 22.92
CA GLN A 271 -13.38 13.96 22.94
C GLN A 271 -14.27 13.08 22.05
N PHE A 272 -15.56 13.34 22.08
CA PHE A 272 -16.47 12.68 21.13
C PHE A 272 -16.12 13.07 19.70
N GLU A 273 -15.96 12.08 18.83
CA GLU A 273 -15.76 12.24 17.40
C GLU A 273 -16.53 11.16 16.66
N ALA A 274 -17.08 11.52 15.51
CA ALA A 274 -17.71 10.54 14.63
C ALA A 274 -17.52 10.94 13.18
N ASN A 275 -17.46 9.94 12.31
CA ASN A 275 -17.46 10.17 10.89
C ASN A 275 -18.29 9.10 10.16
N ALA A 276 -18.78 9.47 9.00
CA ALA A 276 -19.47 8.56 8.11
C ALA A 276 -19.04 8.81 6.66
N SER A 277 -19.02 7.77 5.87
CA SER A 277 -18.75 7.83 4.44
C SER A 277 -19.72 6.95 3.68
N VAL A 278 -20.20 7.44 2.54
CA VAL A 278 -21.07 6.69 1.63
C VAL A 278 -20.55 6.89 0.21
N SER A 279 -20.49 5.82 -0.55
CA SER A 279 -20.11 5.84 -1.96
C SER A 279 -20.81 4.74 -2.74
N LEU A 280 -20.65 4.71 -4.06
CA LEU A 280 -21.16 3.60 -4.89
C LEU A 280 -20.46 2.27 -4.56
N LEU A 281 -19.32 2.31 -3.86
CA LEU A 281 -18.55 1.11 -3.46
C LEU A 281 -18.89 0.62 -2.05
N GLY A 282 -19.71 1.33 -1.29
CA GLY A 282 -20.09 0.95 0.06
C GLY A 282 -20.28 2.13 1.00
N ALA A 283 -20.36 1.81 2.28
CA ALA A 283 -20.55 2.77 3.36
C ALA A 283 -19.69 2.38 4.56
N ALA A 284 -19.26 3.39 5.33
CA ALA A 284 -18.57 3.18 6.60
C ALA A 284 -19.02 4.22 7.62
N ALA A 285 -18.98 3.85 8.89
CA ALA A 285 -19.23 4.76 10.00
C ALA A 285 -18.24 4.45 11.14
N TYR A 286 -17.81 5.50 11.81
CA TYR A 286 -16.92 5.45 12.96
C TYR A 286 -17.45 6.35 14.07
N ILE A 287 -17.35 5.88 15.29
CA ILE A 287 -17.70 6.64 16.49
C ILE A 287 -16.61 6.42 17.53
N GLY A 288 -16.08 7.52 18.06
CA GLY A 288 -15.14 7.57 19.16
C GLY A 288 -15.70 8.36 20.33
N ALA A 289 -15.62 7.78 21.52
CA ALA A 289 -16.07 8.40 22.75
C ALA A 289 -14.95 8.42 23.80
N ALA A 290 -14.80 9.53 24.50
CA ALA A 290 -13.80 9.71 25.53
C ALA A 290 -14.43 10.08 26.86
N GLY A 291 -14.11 9.28 27.89
CA GLY A 291 -14.34 9.59 29.30
C GLY A 291 -13.02 9.91 29.99
N LYS A 292 -13.05 10.21 31.29
CA LYS A 292 -11.84 10.53 32.07
C LYS A 292 -10.82 9.38 32.15
N LYS A 293 -11.26 8.14 32.08
CA LYS A 293 -10.44 6.93 32.23
C LYS A 293 -10.72 5.87 31.19
N LEU A 294 -11.69 6.08 30.32
CA LEU A 294 -12.16 5.11 29.35
C LEU A 294 -12.28 5.79 27.99
N THR A 295 -11.70 5.18 26.99
CA THR A 295 -11.94 5.54 25.59
C THR A 295 -12.54 4.35 24.86
N TRP A 296 -13.47 4.60 23.97
CA TRP A 296 -14.18 3.58 23.23
C TRP A 296 -14.35 4.01 21.78
N THR A 297 -13.84 3.22 20.86
CA THR A 297 -13.97 3.47 19.42
C THR A 297 -14.64 2.30 18.74
N ASN A 298 -15.48 2.58 17.78
CA ASN A 298 -16.23 1.61 17.01
C ASN A 298 -16.20 1.99 15.55
N GLY A 299 -16.06 1.00 14.70
CA GLY A 299 -16.14 1.17 13.26
C GLY A 299 -16.95 0.06 12.63
N ILE A 300 -17.82 0.41 11.72
CA ILE A 300 -18.57 -0.52 10.87
C ILE A 300 -18.32 -0.17 9.42
N ARG A 301 -18.11 -1.19 8.58
CA ARG A 301 -17.93 -1.01 7.14
C ARG A 301 -18.81 -2.01 6.39
N TYR A 302 -19.42 -1.52 5.33
CA TYR A 302 -20.06 -2.30 4.29
C TYR A 302 -19.42 -1.97 2.96
N LYS A 303 -19.01 -2.98 2.20
CA LYS A 303 -18.42 -2.81 0.87
C LYS A 303 -19.12 -3.72 -0.12
N THR A 304 -19.31 -3.20 -1.33
CA THR A 304 -19.74 -3.97 -2.50
C THR A 304 -18.98 -3.50 -3.72
N ASN A 305 -18.42 -4.43 -4.47
CA ASN A 305 -17.73 -4.13 -5.72
C ASN A 305 -18.62 -4.43 -6.94
N ARG A 306 -19.91 -4.72 -6.74
CA ARG A 306 -20.84 -5.12 -7.81
C ARG A 306 -20.78 -4.18 -9.02
N TYR A 307 -20.78 -2.87 -8.76
CA TYR A 307 -20.70 -1.85 -9.80
C TYR A 307 -19.38 -1.92 -10.60
N LEU A 308 -18.25 -2.11 -9.94
CA LEU A 308 -16.95 -2.20 -10.62
C LEU A 308 -16.83 -3.52 -11.40
N LEU A 309 -17.33 -4.61 -10.83
CA LEU A 309 -17.21 -5.95 -11.41
C LEU A 309 -18.05 -6.11 -12.67
N GLY A 310 -19.20 -5.46 -12.76
CA GLY A 310 -20.02 -5.42 -13.98
C GLY A 310 -19.31 -4.79 -15.18
N THR A 311 -18.12 -4.22 -15.02
CA THR A 311 -17.32 -3.63 -16.09
C THR A 311 -16.08 -4.43 -16.45
N LEU A 312 -15.87 -5.56 -15.80
CA LEU A 312 -14.85 -6.51 -16.19
C LEU A 312 -15.19 -7.10 -17.56
N ASP A 313 -14.13 -7.53 -18.23
CA ASP A 313 -14.26 -8.25 -19.51
C ASP A 313 -14.92 -9.63 -19.31
N THR A 314 -14.66 -10.28 -18.18
CA THR A 314 -15.43 -11.43 -17.69
C THR A 314 -16.79 -10.95 -17.20
N LYS A 315 -17.81 -11.04 -18.08
CA LYS A 315 -19.17 -10.70 -17.72
C LYS A 315 -19.74 -11.76 -16.77
N GLY A 316 -20.64 -11.33 -15.91
CA GLY A 316 -21.30 -12.18 -14.97
C GLY A 316 -22.15 -11.41 -13.98
N GLU A 317 -23.08 -12.10 -13.35
CA GLU A 317 -23.82 -11.54 -12.23
C GLU A 317 -22.98 -11.68 -10.97
N TYR A 318 -22.39 -10.57 -10.53
CA TYR A 318 -21.57 -10.50 -9.33
C TYR A 318 -22.36 -9.95 -8.15
N ASP A 319 -22.40 -10.67 -7.03
CA ASP A 319 -23.02 -10.19 -5.78
C ASP A 319 -22.04 -10.29 -4.60
N PRO A 320 -20.99 -9.47 -4.59
CA PRO A 320 -20.07 -9.36 -3.45
C PRO A 320 -20.68 -8.53 -2.34
N ARG A 321 -20.68 -9.06 -1.12
CA ARG A 321 -21.13 -8.37 0.09
C ARG A 321 -20.14 -8.58 1.20
N TYR A 322 -19.54 -7.50 1.66
CA TYR A 322 -18.53 -7.50 2.72
C TYR A 322 -18.98 -6.59 3.84
N ILE A 323 -19.03 -7.11 5.04
CA ILE A 323 -19.37 -6.36 6.24
C ILE A 323 -18.39 -6.68 7.35
N ASP A 324 -17.91 -5.67 8.08
CA ASP A 324 -17.17 -5.86 9.31
C ASP A 324 -17.60 -4.83 10.37
N TYR A 325 -17.47 -5.26 11.61
CA TYR A 325 -17.59 -4.44 12.78
C TYR A 325 -16.35 -4.59 13.66
N GLN A 326 -15.78 -3.47 14.08
CA GLN A 326 -14.63 -3.44 14.97
C GLN A 326 -14.90 -2.53 16.16
N THR A 327 -14.36 -2.93 17.31
CA THR A 327 -14.42 -2.15 18.54
C THR A 327 -13.06 -2.14 19.22
N PHE A 328 -12.68 -1.00 19.79
CA PHE A 328 -11.50 -0.86 20.63
C PHE A 328 -11.87 -0.11 21.89
N LEU A 329 -11.78 -0.79 23.01
CA LEU A 329 -11.98 -0.27 24.34
C LEU A 329 -10.63 -0.13 25.02
N ASN A 330 -10.31 1.05 25.54
CA ASN A 330 -9.10 1.29 26.31
C ASN A 330 -9.44 1.93 27.65
N TRP A 331 -9.00 1.29 28.75
CA TRP A 331 -9.28 1.70 30.12
C TRP A 331 -7.97 2.03 30.84
N THR A 332 -7.85 3.25 31.35
CA THR A 332 -6.68 3.75 32.07
C THR A 332 -7.12 4.18 33.48
N PRO A 333 -7.30 3.21 34.40
CA PRO A 333 -7.78 3.50 35.76
C PRO A 333 -6.83 4.38 36.57
N SER A 334 -5.54 4.26 36.29
CA SER A 334 -4.49 5.05 36.93
C SER A 334 -3.29 5.23 35.98
N LYS A 335 -2.34 6.08 36.33
CA LYS A 335 -1.07 6.25 35.56
C LYS A 335 -0.24 4.96 35.45
N ARG A 336 -0.46 4.00 36.37
CA ARG A 336 0.30 2.74 36.41
C ARG A 336 -0.37 1.60 35.63
N TRP A 337 -1.67 1.68 35.40
CA TRP A 337 -2.42 0.60 34.79
C TRP A 337 -3.17 1.09 33.54
N GLU A 338 -3.02 0.32 32.48
CA GLU A 338 -3.80 0.44 31.26
C GLU A 338 -4.24 -0.94 30.83
N ALA A 339 -5.50 -1.09 30.45
CA ALA A 339 -6.03 -2.32 29.88
C ALA A 339 -6.87 -2.00 28.65
N GLY A 340 -6.91 -2.89 27.70
CA GLY A 340 -7.70 -2.69 26.50
C GLY A 340 -8.19 -3.99 25.88
N VAL A 341 -9.24 -3.85 25.08
CA VAL A 341 -9.84 -4.95 24.33
C VAL A 341 -10.06 -4.47 22.90
N ILE A 342 -9.64 -5.28 21.92
CA ILE A 342 -9.99 -5.10 20.51
C ILE A 342 -10.83 -6.29 20.09
N GLY A 343 -11.95 -6.04 19.43
CA GLY A 343 -12.82 -7.05 18.85
C GLY A 343 -13.06 -6.76 17.36
N ASN A 344 -13.15 -7.81 16.55
CA ASN A 344 -13.54 -7.75 15.15
C ASN A 344 -14.45 -8.92 14.80
N VAL A 345 -15.53 -8.62 14.10
CA VAL A 345 -16.42 -9.60 13.48
C VAL A 345 -16.59 -9.21 12.03
N SER A 346 -16.29 -10.12 11.11
CA SER A 346 -16.43 -9.87 9.69
C SER A 346 -17.06 -11.03 8.95
N GLU A 347 -17.84 -10.69 7.93
CA GLU A 347 -18.41 -11.63 6.98
C GLU A 347 -18.21 -11.13 5.57
N ASN A 348 -17.59 -11.96 4.73
CA ASN A 348 -17.40 -11.71 3.32
C ASN A 348 -18.12 -12.80 2.53
N ARG A 349 -19.13 -12.39 1.78
CA ARG A 349 -19.87 -13.26 0.83
C ARG A 349 -19.55 -12.84 -0.57
N TYR A 350 -19.38 -13.84 -1.40
CA TYR A 350 -19.21 -13.64 -2.82
C TYR A 350 -20.03 -14.68 -3.58
N ASN A 351 -20.96 -14.21 -4.36
CA ASN A 351 -21.70 -15.03 -5.31
C ASN A 351 -21.35 -14.55 -6.71
N PHE A 352 -21.15 -15.50 -7.60
CA PHE A 352 -20.84 -15.24 -9.00
C PHE A 352 -21.58 -16.23 -9.88
N GLN A 353 -22.27 -15.71 -10.88
CA GLN A 353 -22.84 -16.48 -11.98
C GLN A 353 -22.21 -15.97 -13.26
N PRO A 354 -21.36 -16.76 -13.94
CA PRO A 354 -20.72 -16.34 -15.16
C PRO A 354 -21.76 -16.15 -16.28
N GLU A 355 -21.56 -15.13 -17.09
CA GLU A 355 -22.29 -14.89 -18.33
C GLU A 355 -21.40 -15.18 -19.52
N ASP A 356 -22.04 -15.37 -20.68
CA ASP A 356 -21.36 -15.62 -21.93
C ASP A 356 -20.35 -14.52 -22.26
N ARG A 357 -19.22 -14.95 -22.76
CA ARG A 357 -18.10 -14.06 -23.03
C ARG A 357 -17.72 -14.09 -24.50
N TYR A 358 -17.43 -12.88 -25.04
CA TYR A 358 -16.89 -12.67 -26.36
C TYR A 358 -15.62 -11.83 -26.23
N THR A 359 -14.49 -12.37 -26.65
CA THR A 359 -13.20 -11.68 -26.60
C THR A 359 -12.52 -11.76 -27.95
N ARG A 360 -12.07 -10.61 -28.49
CA ARG A 360 -11.24 -10.55 -29.68
C ARG A 360 -9.81 -10.29 -29.29
N PHE A 361 -8.89 -11.03 -29.85
CA PHE A 361 -7.45 -10.89 -29.57
C PHE A 361 -6.62 -11.24 -30.81
N GLY A 362 -5.32 -10.93 -30.79
CA GLY A 362 -4.41 -11.17 -31.91
C GLY A 362 -3.83 -9.88 -32.50
N THR A 363 -3.34 -9.96 -33.72
CA THR A 363 -2.78 -8.82 -34.47
C THR A 363 -3.78 -8.31 -35.49
N LEU A 364 -3.55 -7.12 -36.06
CA LEU A 364 -4.39 -6.55 -37.10
C LEU A 364 -4.54 -7.47 -38.35
N SER A 365 -3.55 -8.31 -38.61
CA SER A 365 -3.56 -9.27 -39.73
C SER A 365 -4.10 -10.65 -39.37
N ASN A 366 -4.29 -10.95 -38.08
CA ASN A 366 -4.77 -12.23 -37.61
C ASN A 366 -5.58 -12.01 -36.32
N VAL A 367 -6.84 -11.64 -36.50
CA VAL A 367 -7.80 -11.41 -35.43
C VAL A 367 -8.53 -12.70 -35.13
N ARG A 368 -8.54 -13.11 -33.88
CA ARG A 368 -9.28 -14.27 -33.39
C ARG A 368 -10.43 -13.85 -32.50
N GLU A 369 -11.52 -14.56 -32.59
CA GLU A 369 -12.67 -14.41 -31.73
C GLU A 369 -12.83 -15.66 -30.85
N PHE A 370 -12.89 -15.42 -29.55
CA PHE A 370 -13.12 -16.42 -28.54
C PHE A 370 -14.49 -16.22 -27.91
N LYS A 371 -15.37 -17.18 -28.03
CA LYS A 371 -16.71 -17.20 -27.45
C LYS A 371 -16.76 -18.28 -26.40
N VAL A 372 -17.28 -17.97 -25.22
CA VAL A 372 -17.53 -18.96 -24.17
C VAL A 372 -18.95 -18.79 -23.69
N PHE A 373 -19.68 -19.89 -23.65
CA PHE A 373 -20.99 -20.01 -23.02
C PHE A 373 -20.79 -20.63 -21.65
N PHE A 374 -21.26 -19.97 -20.62
CA PHE A 374 -21.08 -20.38 -19.25
C PHE A 374 -22.41 -20.80 -18.62
N GLU A 375 -22.35 -21.85 -17.80
CA GLU A 375 -23.42 -22.24 -16.90
C GLU A 375 -22.85 -22.53 -15.52
N GLY A 376 -23.65 -22.24 -14.47
CA GLY A 376 -23.27 -22.58 -13.10
C GLY A 376 -23.14 -21.39 -12.20
N GLN A 377 -22.50 -21.60 -11.06
CA GLN A 377 -22.35 -20.60 -10.02
C GLN A 377 -21.16 -20.87 -9.11
N GLU A 378 -20.69 -19.80 -8.50
CA GLU A 378 -19.70 -19.84 -7.44
C GLU A 378 -20.25 -19.14 -6.19
N LYS A 379 -20.07 -19.76 -5.02
CA LYS A 379 -20.51 -19.21 -3.73
C LYS A 379 -19.41 -19.37 -2.71
N ASP A 380 -18.93 -18.24 -2.21
CA ASP A 380 -17.91 -18.23 -1.19
C ASP A 380 -18.37 -17.46 0.04
N LEU A 381 -17.95 -17.98 1.18
CA LEU A 381 -18.24 -17.40 2.49
C LEU A 381 -16.98 -17.43 3.36
N PHE A 382 -16.60 -16.27 3.86
CA PHE A 382 -15.51 -16.12 4.83
C PHE A 382 -16.05 -15.38 6.05
N GLN A 383 -16.05 -16.06 7.19
CA GLN A 383 -16.46 -15.49 8.47
C GLN A 383 -15.26 -15.46 9.40
N THR A 384 -14.99 -14.30 10.00
CA THR A 384 -13.88 -14.13 10.92
C THR A 384 -14.35 -13.50 12.22
N LEU A 385 -13.91 -14.08 13.31
CA LEU A 385 -14.04 -13.55 14.66
C LEU A 385 -12.63 -13.38 15.24
N PHE A 386 -12.30 -12.18 15.66
CA PHE A 386 -11.04 -11.87 16.35
C PHE A 386 -11.32 -11.10 17.63
N GLY A 387 -10.63 -11.49 18.69
CA GLY A 387 -10.65 -10.79 19.96
C GLY A 387 -9.28 -10.78 20.60
N THR A 388 -8.90 -9.67 21.20
CA THR A 388 -7.68 -9.57 22.00
C THR A 388 -7.91 -8.70 23.21
N ALA A 389 -7.28 -9.07 24.33
CA ALA A 389 -7.23 -8.29 25.54
C ALA A 389 -5.77 -8.09 25.95
N TYR A 390 -5.45 -6.91 26.46
CA TYR A 390 -4.13 -6.61 27.01
C TYR A 390 -4.23 -5.85 28.32
N ALA A 391 -3.21 -6.03 29.16
CA ALA A 391 -3.05 -5.27 30.39
C ALA A 391 -1.59 -4.84 30.52
N THR A 392 -1.37 -3.55 30.65
CA THR A 392 -0.03 -2.95 30.80
C THR A 392 0.11 -2.39 32.21
N PHE A 393 1.13 -2.84 32.90
CA PHE A 393 1.54 -2.31 34.19
C PHE A 393 2.80 -1.47 34.04
N ARG A 394 2.76 -0.22 34.53
CA ARG A 394 3.88 0.72 34.52
C ARG A 394 4.29 1.00 35.98
N PRO A 395 5.25 0.26 36.55
CA PRO A 395 5.73 0.54 37.92
C PRO A 395 6.27 1.95 38.05
N ASN A 396 6.90 2.46 37.01
CA ASN A 396 7.39 3.83 36.88
C ASN A 396 7.42 4.26 35.41
N GLU A 397 7.81 5.50 35.13
CA GLU A 397 7.86 6.10 33.78
C GLU A 397 8.88 5.48 32.83
N ARG A 398 9.76 4.63 33.33
CA ARG A 398 10.85 4.01 32.58
C ARG A 398 10.60 2.54 32.26
N ASN A 399 9.65 1.92 32.94
CA ASN A 399 9.42 0.47 32.84
C ASN A 399 7.95 0.19 32.57
N SER A 400 7.68 -0.73 31.65
CA SER A 400 6.34 -1.28 31.46
C SER A 400 6.39 -2.77 31.18
N ILE A 401 5.36 -3.48 31.64
CA ILE A 401 5.13 -4.89 31.35
C ILE A 401 3.73 -5.01 30.82
N THR A 402 3.56 -5.64 29.67
CA THR A 402 2.28 -5.87 29.03
C THR A 402 2.01 -7.35 28.87
N LEU A 403 0.91 -7.81 29.47
CA LEU A 403 0.34 -9.14 29.23
C LEU A 403 -0.73 -9.01 28.16
N GLN A 404 -0.77 -9.93 27.21
CA GLN A 404 -1.70 -9.92 26.09
C GLN A 404 -2.18 -11.34 25.79
N ALA A 405 -3.46 -11.46 25.46
CA ALA A 405 -4.06 -12.68 24.95
C ALA A 405 -4.92 -12.36 23.74
N SER A 406 -4.80 -13.14 22.68
CA SER A 406 -5.61 -12.99 21.47
C SER A 406 -6.18 -14.33 21.02
N ALA A 407 -7.36 -14.29 20.40
CA ALA A 407 -8.01 -15.42 19.77
C ALA A 407 -8.54 -15.01 18.41
N PHE A 408 -8.26 -15.83 17.41
CA PHE A 408 -8.72 -15.70 16.05
C PHE A 408 -9.43 -16.98 15.62
N HIS A 409 -10.63 -16.83 15.09
CA HIS A 409 -11.41 -17.91 14.50
C HIS A 409 -11.83 -17.52 13.10
N THR A 410 -11.63 -18.41 12.13
CA THR A 410 -12.17 -18.23 10.77
C THR A 410 -12.83 -19.50 10.27
N ARG A 411 -13.94 -19.31 9.54
CA ARG A 411 -14.61 -20.33 8.74
C ARG A 411 -14.61 -19.86 7.30
N GLU A 412 -14.07 -20.69 6.42
CA GLU A 412 -13.96 -20.42 5.00
C GLU A 412 -14.66 -21.52 4.23
N GLN A 413 -15.44 -21.12 3.24
CA GLN A 413 -16.13 -21.98 2.33
C GLN A 413 -15.95 -21.44 0.92
N GLU A 414 -15.43 -22.26 0.02
CA GLU A 414 -15.31 -21.99 -1.42
C GLU A 414 -16.02 -23.12 -2.17
N THR A 415 -17.11 -22.79 -2.85
CA THR A 415 -17.92 -23.79 -3.57
C THR A 415 -18.28 -23.27 -4.94
N TYR A 416 -18.00 -24.04 -5.96
CA TYR A 416 -18.39 -23.72 -7.31
C TYR A 416 -18.74 -24.96 -8.13
N ASP A 417 -19.62 -24.75 -9.09
CA ASP A 417 -19.94 -25.62 -10.20
C ASP A 417 -20.01 -24.70 -11.43
N ILE A 418 -19.04 -24.78 -12.31
CA ILE A 418 -18.95 -23.94 -13.49
C ILE A 418 -18.69 -24.84 -14.71
N THR A 419 -19.56 -24.75 -15.69
CA THR A 419 -19.39 -25.37 -17.00
C THR A 419 -19.14 -24.28 -18.02
N GLY A 420 -18.15 -24.45 -18.87
CA GLY A 420 -17.85 -23.56 -19.98
C GLY A 420 -17.78 -24.35 -21.30
N GLN A 421 -18.49 -23.89 -22.32
CA GLN A 421 -18.35 -24.34 -23.70
C GLN A 421 -17.75 -23.21 -24.51
N TYR A 422 -16.68 -23.45 -25.23
CA TYR A 422 -16.00 -22.40 -25.97
C TYR A 422 -15.83 -22.70 -27.44
N TRP A 423 -15.79 -21.64 -28.25
CA TRP A 423 -15.44 -21.61 -29.65
C TRP A 423 -14.32 -20.64 -29.89
N LEU A 424 -13.32 -21.07 -30.61
CA LEU A 424 -12.26 -20.25 -31.15
C LEU A 424 -12.39 -20.19 -32.66
N SER A 425 -12.50 -19.00 -33.21
CA SER A 425 -12.58 -18.76 -34.64
C SER A 425 -11.59 -17.69 -35.10
N GLU A 426 -11.12 -17.82 -36.32
CA GLU A 426 -10.33 -16.80 -37.00
C GLU A 426 -11.28 -15.90 -37.81
N LEU A 427 -11.15 -14.57 -37.62
CA LEU A 427 -11.88 -13.59 -38.40
C LEU A 427 -11.02 -13.26 -39.62
N ASP A 428 -11.51 -13.61 -40.79
CA ASP A 428 -10.88 -13.22 -42.03
C ASP A 428 -10.87 -11.67 -42.13
N SER A 429 -9.69 -11.10 -42.00
CA SER A 429 -9.55 -9.65 -42.21
C SER A 429 -9.73 -9.38 -43.69
N GLY A 430 -10.91 -8.95 -44.11
CA GLY A 430 -11.28 -8.69 -45.48
C GLY A 430 -10.41 -7.65 -46.23
N MET A 431 -9.16 -7.51 -45.84
CA MET A 431 -8.12 -6.72 -46.51
C MET A 431 -7.42 -7.46 -47.66
N GLN A 432 -7.63 -8.78 -47.83
CA GLN A 432 -7.09 -9.50 -48.99
C GLN A 432 -7.92 -9.42 -50.26
N GLY A 433 -9.10 -8.81 -50.23
CA GLY A 433 -10.00 -8.72 -51.36
C GLY A 433 -9.94 -7.43 -52.22
N ALA A 434 -9.07 -6.47 -51.89
CA ALA A 434 -9.02 -5.18 -52.64
C ALA A 434 -8.05 -5.15 -53.84
N GLY A 435 -7.64 -6.29 -54.36
CA GLY A 435 -6.66 -6.34 -55.42
C GLY A 435 -6.96 -7.29 -56.56
N SER A 436 -8.20 -7.38 -57.10
CA SER A 436 -8.50 -7.83 -58.46
C SER A 436 -10.00 -7.69 -58.81
N ALA A 437 -10.40 -6.52 -59.10
CA ALA A 437 -11.69 -6.31 -59.80
C ALA A 437 -11.43 -6.17 -61.30
N THR A 438 -11.38 -7.30 -61.99
CA THR A 438 -11.58 -7.34 -63.44
C THR A 438 -13.07 -7.20 -63.71
N ALA A 439 -13.37 -6.12 -64.45
CA ALA A 439 -14.74 -5.83 -64.90
C ALA A 439 -15.31 -6.97 -65.76
N GLY A 440 -16.46 -7.55 -65.31
CA GLY A 440 -17.28 -8.48 -66.07
C GLY A 440 -18.72 -8.25 -65.70
N SER A 441 -19.48 -7.67 -66.62
CA SER A 441 -20.91 -7.43 -66.57
C SER A 441 -21.76 -8.68 -66.37
N GLY A 442 -22.71 -8.61 -65.42
CA GLY A 442 -23.77 -9.66 -65.30
C GLY A 442 -24.71 -9.35 -64.12
N ALA A 443 -25.94 -8.94 -64.51
CA ALA A 443 -26.98 -8.55 -63.58
C ALA A 443 -27.53 -9.73 -62.72
N GLY A 444 -27.89 -9.43 -61.46
CA GLY A 444 -29.03 -10.03 -60.74
C GLY A 444 -28.68 -11.00 -59.68
N SER A 445 -28.78 -10.58 -58.49
CA SER A 445 -29.43 -11.24 -57.34
C SER A 445 -28.89 -10.64 -56.01
N THR A 446 -29.71 -9.84 -55.39
CA THR A 446 -29.51 -9.39 -54.01
C THR A 446 -29.79 -10.55 -53.07
N THR A 447 -28.74 -11.16 -52.56
CA THR A 447 -28.80 -11.89 -51.27
C THR A 447 -27.72 -11.25 -50.36
N ASP A 448 -28.21 -10.57 -49.35
CA ASP A 448 -27.42 -10.16 -48.17
C ASP A 448 -26.77 -11.39 -47.56
N THR A 449 -25.49 -11.61 -47.85
CA THR A 449 -24.65 -12.51 -47.12
C THR A 449 -23.27 -11.92 -46.96
N SER A 450 -23.18 -10.87 -46.11
CA SER A 450 -21.94 -10.47 -45.49
C SER A 450 -21.71 -11.34 -44.27
N ASP A 451 -21.75 -12.66 -44.41
CA ASP A 451 -21.20 -13.58 -43.44
C ASP A 451 -19.80 -13.92 -43.89
N GLY A 452 -18.84 -13.14 -43.39
CA GLY A 452 -17.41 -13.46 -43.52
C GLY A 452 -17.22 -14.88 -43.00
N THR A 453 -16.70 -15.76 -43.84
CA THR A 453 -16.43 -17.15 -43.49
C THR A 453 -15.59 -17.23 -42.23
N GLN A 454 -16.23 -17.49 -41.11
CA GLN A 454 -15.61 -17.67 -39.82
C GLN A 454 -15.07 -19.11 -39.75
N GLU A 455 -13.77 -19.27 -39.92
CA GLU A 455 -13.15 -20.59 -39.79
C GLU A 455 -13.05 -20.96 -38.29
N THR A 456 -13.79 -22.00 -37.88
CA THR A 456 -13.75 -22.50 -36.51
C THR A 456 -12.43 -23.25 -36.30
N MET A 457 -11.58 -22.73 -35.43
CA MET A 457 -10.26 -23.30 -35.12
C MET A 457 -10.29 -24.28 -33.96
N GLY A 458 -11.27 -24.20 -33.08
CA GLY A 458 -11.38 -25.09 -31.93
C GLY A 458 -12.69 -24.94 -31.18
N VAL A 459 -13.18 -26.04 -30.64
CA VAL A 459 -14.36 -26.14 -29.79
C VAL A 459 -14.00 -27.00 -28.59
N GLY A 460 -14.45 -26.66 -27.41
CA GLY A 460 -14.19 -27.45 -26.21
C GLY A 460 -15.20 -27.20 -25.10
N THR A 461 -15.27 -28.15 -24.19
CA THR A 461 -16.12 -28.07 -22.99
C THR A 461 -15.28 -28.42 -21.76
N TYR A 462 -15.51 -27.71 -20.67
CA TYR A 462 -14.96 -28.05 -19.38
C TYR A 462 -16.00 -27.88 -18.28
N MET A 463 -15.85 -28.61 -17.19
CA MET A 463 -16.67 -28.47 -15.99
C MET A 463 -15.78 -28.54 -14.78
N GLU A 464 -15.84 -27.50 -13.96
CA GLU A 464 -15.09 -27.38 -12.71
C GLU A 464 -16.05 -27.52 -11.52
N HIS A 465 -15.67 -28.32 -10.56
CA HIS A 465 -16.41 -28.54 -9.31
C HIS A 465 -15.51 -28.38 -8.11
N ALA A 466 -15.93 -27.62 -7.09
CA ALA A 466 -15.24 -27.58 -5.81
C ALA A 466 -16.19 -27.49 -4.62
N ARG A 467 -15.77 -28.14 -3.52
CA ARG A 467 -16.40 -28.09 -2.20
C ARG A 467 -15.30 -28.05 -1.15
N ASN A 468 -14.81 -26.82 -0.90
CA ASN A 468 -13.67 -26.57 -0.01
C ASN A 468 -14.14 -25.89 1.26
N TYR A 469 -13.74 -26.44 2.38
CA TYR A 469 -14.08 -25.96 3.71
C TYR A 469 -12.82 -25.89 4.56
N LEU A 470 -12.63 -24.75 5.23
CA LEU A 470 -11.53 -24.56 6.17
C LEU A 470 -12.06 -23.92 7.46
N THR A 471 -11.56 -24.41 8.58
CA THR A 471 -11.73 -23.76 9.89
C THR A 471 -10.36 -23.61 10.54
N ALA A 472 -10.02 -22.40 10.96
CA ALA A 472 -8.78 -22.14 11.68
C ALA A 472 -9.07 -21.43 13.00
N ASP A 473 -8.50 -21.99 14.07
CA ASP A 473 -8.49 -21.45 15.44
C ASP A 473 -7.05 -21.13 15.81
N VAL A 474 -6.76 -19.87 16.12
CA VAL A 474 -5.42 -19.43 16.53
C VAL A 474 -5.51 -18.65 17.83
N GLN A 475 -4.75 -19.07 18.82
CA GLN A 475 -4.64 -18.40 20.11
C GLN A 475 -3.20 -17.96 20.34
N SER A 476 -3.00 -16.75 20.84
CA SER A 476 -1.67 -16.25 21.19
C SER A 476 -1.69 -15.61 22.56
N TYR A 477 -0.68 -15.93 23.36
CA TYR A 477 -0.44 -15.40 24.70
C TYR A 477 0.96 -14.80 24.73
N SER A 478 1.11 -13.53 25.08
CA SER A 478 2.41 -12.88 25.10
C SER A 478 2.63 -12.02 26.33
N LEU A 479 3.89 -11.96 26.73
CA LEU A 479 4.39 -11.09 27.80
C LEU A 479 5.49 -10.22 27.21
N THR A 480 5.32 -8.90 27.23
CA THR A 480 6.25 -7.92 26.66
C THR A 480 6.76 -6.99 27.75
N GLY A 481 8.05 -6.80 27.84
CA GLY A 481 8.70 -5.83 28.73
C GLY A 481 9.39 -4.72 27.98
N PHE A 482 9.32 -3.50 28.51
CA PHE A 482 10.03 -2.34 28.00
C PHE A 482 10.72 -1.63 29.15
N HIS A 483 12.04 -1.34 28.98
CA HIS A 483 12.88 -0.73 30.00
C HIS A 483 13.73 0.39 29.39
N ARG A 484 13.61 1.59 29.92
CA ARG A 484 14.43 2.74 29.50
C ARG A 484 15.55 2.99 30.52
N LEU A 485 16.79 2.83 30.09
CA LEU A 485 18.00 2.96 30.89
C LEU A 485 18.88 4.04 30.25
N LYS A 486 18.83 5.30 30.73
CA LYS A 486 19.55 6.44 30.12
C LYS A 486 19.42 6.47 28.58
N ASN A 487 20.46 6.08 27.88
CA ASN A 487 20.54 6.07 26.41
C ASN A 487 20.08 4.77 25.77
N HIS A 488 19.73 3.75 26.57
CA HIS A 488 19.26 2.43 26.13
C HIS A 488 17.75 2.31 26.24
N SER A 489 17.14 1.64 25.29
CA SER A 489 15.73 1.26 25.31
C SER A 489 15.64 -0.24 25.03
N LEU A 490 15.61 -1.03 26.12
CA LEU A 490 15.55 -2.48 26.08
C LEU A 490 14.10 -2.95 25.95
N GLN A 491 13.85 -3.87 25.03
CA GLN A 491 12.56 -4.53 24.84
C GLN A 491 12.76 -6.04 24.77
N TRP A 492 11.83 -6.78 25.37
CA TRP A 492 11.80 -8.22 25.29
C TRP A 492 10.36 -8.73 25.23
N ASN A 493 10.20 -9.92 24.70
CA ASN A 493 8.89 -10.59 24.61
C ASN A 493 9.08 -12.10 24.73
N ALA A 494 8.10 -12.76 25.28
CA ALA A 494 7.88 -14.20 25.20
C ALA A 494 6.43 -14.44 24.76
N GLU A 495 6.23 -15.28 23.76
CA GLU A 495 4.92 -15.56 23.14
C GLU A 495 4.74 -17.06 22.94
N LEU A 496 3.55 -17.54 23.26
CA LEU A 496 3.03 -18.85 22.88
C LEU A 496 1.89 -18.66 21.89
N LYS A 497 2.01 -19.24 20.70
CA LYS A 497 0.95 -19.27 19.67
C LYS A 497 0.52 -20.72 19.43
N GLN A 498 -0.76 -20.99 19.53
CA GLN A 498 -1.36 -22.28 19.27
C GLN A 498 -2.27 -22.17 18.04
N GLU A 499 -2.07 -23.07 17.07
CA GLU A 499 -2.81 -23.07 15.80
C GLU A 499 -3.49 -24.43 15.62
N ARG A 500 -4.80 -24.43 15.39
CA ARG A 500 -5.57 -25.62 15.01
C ARG A 500 -6.31 -25.31 13.70
N ILE A 501 -5.98 -26.04 12.64
CA ILE A 501 -6.55 -25.85 11.31
C ILE A 501 -7.15 -27.17 10.84
N LYS A 502 -8.41 -27.14 10.45
CA LYS A 502 -9.13 -28.26 9.83
C LYS A 502 -9.44 -27.87 8.40
N ASP A 503 -9.04 -28.72 7.47
CA ASP A 503 -9.12 -28.52 6.05
C ASP A 503 -9.75 -29.71 5.36
N ARG A 504 -10.76 -29.45 4.53
CA ARG A 504 -11.43 -30.46 3.72
C ARG A 504 -11.61 -29.91 2.32
N MET A 505 -11.02 -30.59 1.34
CA MET A 505 -11.13 -30.22 -0.07
C MET A 505 -11.68 -31.39 -0.87
N ARG A 506 -12.52 -31.06 -1.82
CA ARG A 506 -12.99 -31.97 -2.84
C ARG A 506 -13.15 -31.18 -4.12
N GLU A 507 -12.26 -31.41 -5.05
CA GLU A 507 -12.26 -30.76 -6.35
C GLU A 507 -12.17 -31.83 -7.45
N TRP A 508 -12.85 -31.56 -8.56
CA TRP A 508 -12.65 -32.32 -9.77
C TRP A 508 -12.93 -31.45 -11.00
N GLU A 509 -12.33 -31.82 -12.11
CA GLU A 509 -12.45 -31.13 -13.37
C GLU A 509 -12.63 -32.14 -14.49
N LEU A 510 -13.66 -31.94 -15.31
CA LEU A 510 -13.90 -32.62 -16.57
C LEU A 510 -13.47 -31.70 -17.71
N ARG A 511 -12.79 -32.27 -18.70
CA ARG A 511 -12.41 -31.55 -19.93
C ARG A 511 -12.70 -32.41 -21.14
N ASP A 512 -13.19 -31.76 -22.20
CA ASP A 512 -13.26 -32.30 -23.53
C ASP A 512 -11.85 -32.28 -24.16
N SER A 513 -11.53 -33.25 -25.02
CA SER A 513 -10.29 -33.33 -25.76
C SER A 513 -10.11 -32.21 -26.82
N ALA A 514 -11.21 -31.63 -27.27
CA ALA A 514 -11.16 -30.55 -28.26
C ALA A 514 -10.56 -29.27 -27.65
N GLY A 515 -9.35 -28.93 -28.05
CA GLY A 515 -8.68 -27.71 -27.63
C GLY A 515 -7.74 -27.85 -26.44
N TYR A 516 -7.54 -29.03 -25.87
CA TYR A 516 -6.50 -29.31 -24.89
C TYR A 516 -5.66 -30.51 -25.37
N SER A 517 -4.40 -30.54 -25.05
CA SER A 517 -3.46 -31.65 -25.40
C SER A 517 -3.73 -32.92 -24.62
N ILE A 518 -4.98 -33.35 -24.56
CA ILE A 518 -5.43 -34.54 -23.90
C ILE A 518 -5.81 -35.52 -25.00
N SER A 519 -5.39 -36.79 -24.89
CA SER A 519 -5.85 -37.87 -25.80
C SER A 519 -7.36 -37.94 -25.78
N GLN A 520 -7.98 -37.97 -26.96
CA GLN A 520 -9.42 -38.08 -27.12
C GLN A 520 -9.94 -39.27 -26.32
N ALA A 521 -10.80 -38.99 -25.34
CA ALA A 521 -11.61 -40.04 -24.75
C ALA A 521 -12.65 -40.50 -25.80
N ALA A 522 -12.85 -41.79 -25.93
CA ALA A 522 -13.74 -42.35 -26.97
C ALA A 522 -15.18 -41.87 -26.85
N GLU A 523 -15.64 -41.43 -25.70
CA GLU A 523 -16.98 -40.96 -25.43
C GLU A 523 -17.00 -39.82 -24.38
N GLY A 524 -17.21 -38.56 -24.81
CA GLY A 524 -17.49 -37.44 -23.93
C GLY A 524 -16.31 -36.87 -23.15
N PRO A 525 -16.54 -35.86 -22.26
CA PRO A 525 -15.50 -35.19 -21.51
C PRO A 525 -14.81 -36.12 -20.49
N GLY A 526 -13.48 -36.12 -20.49
CA GLY A 526 -12.67 -36.92 -19.59
C GLY A 526 -12.43 -36.25 -18.23
N LEU A 527 -12.31 -37.06 -17.18
CA LEU A 527 -11.89 -36.59 -15.86
C LEU A 527 -10.40 -36.20 -15.92
N PHE A 528 -10.14 -34.89 -15.85
CA PHE A 528 -8.79 -34.34 -15.99
C PHE A 528 -8.07 -34.27 -14.66
N HIS A 529 -8.77 -33.81 -13.61
CA HIS A 529 -8.22 -33.63 -12.30
C HIS A 529 -9.19 -34.06 -11.21
N VAL A 530 -8.67 -34.75 -10.21
CA VAL A 530 -9.41 -35.09 -8.98
C VAL A 530 -8.53 -34.82 -7.80
N LEU A 531 -8.99 -34.01 -6.84
CA LEU A 531 -8.28 -33.70 -5.62
C LEU A 531 -9.17 -33.98 -4.40
N HIS A 532 -8.62 -34.80 -3.50
CA HIS A 532 -9.22 -35.06 -2.21
C HIS A 532 -8.26 -34.72 -1.08
N SER A 533 -8.77 -33.99 -0.08
CA SER A 533 -8.02 -33.67 1.13
C SER A 533 -8.93 -33.67 2.37
N ARG A 534 -8.43 -34.22 3.45
CA ARG A 534 -9.02 -34.06 4.78
C ARG A 534 -7.89 -34.05 5.81
N ASN A 535 -7.46 -32.84 6.17
CA ASN A 535 -6.31 -32.66 7.04
C ASN A 535 -6.67 -31.90 8.31
N THR A 536 -5.94 -32.18 9.38
CA THR A 536 -5.98 -31.41 10.62
C THR A 536 -4.55 -31.12 11.04
N THR A 537 -4.28 -29.83 11.23
CA THR A 537 -3.01 -29.33 11.80
C THR A 537 -3.28 -28.89 13.22
N ASP A 538 -2.48 -29.35 14.16
CA ASP A 538 -2.43 -28.86 15.54
C ASP A 538 -0.98 -28.57 15.84
N SER A 539 -0.63 -27.29 16.05
CA SER A 539 0.75 -26.88 16.21
C SER A 539 0.91 -25.74 17.21
N GLN A 540 2.06 -25.70 17.82
CA GLN A 540 2.46 -24.67 18.78
C GLN A 540 3.76 -24.03 18.35
N ARG A 541 3.83 -22.69 18.52
CA ARG A 541 5.05 -21.91 18.31
C ARG A 541 5.39 -21.15 19.58
N TYR A 542 6.64 -21.20 19.95
CA TYR A 542 7.20 -20.47 21.09
C TYR A 542 8.14 -19.43 20.53
N ASN A 543 7.79 -18.16 20.65
CA ASN A 543 8.57 -17.04 20.15
C ASN A 543 9.15 -16.24 21.29
N PHE A 544 10.35 -15.72 21.12
CA PHE A 544 10.94 -14.76 22.04
C PHE A 544 11.79 -13.77 21.29
N TYR A 545 11.91 -12.54 21.79
CA TYR A 545 12.89 -11.59 21.31
C TYR A 545 13.50 -10.76 22.45
N LEU A 546 14.71 -10.30 22.18
CA LEU A 546 15.41 -9.32 22.98
C LEU A 546 16.03 -8.28 22.04
N GLN A 547 15.78 -7.01 22.32
CA GLN A 547 16.22 -5.89 21.48
C GLN A 547 16.64 -4.72 22.35
N ASP A 548 17.74 -4.05 21.99
CA ASP A 548 18.15 -2.79 22.57
C ASP A 548 18.30 -1.71 21.49
N THR A 549 17.86 -0.51 21.82
CA THR A 549 18.09 0.69 21.01
C THR A 549 18.96 1.65 21.82
N TYR A 550 20.20 1.85 21.36
CA TYR A 550 21.19 2.70 21.98
C TYR A 550 21.37 3.98 21.18
N ARG A 551 21.23 5.13 21.86
CA ARG A 551 21.44 6.46 21.27
C ARG A 551 22.64 7.12 21.88
N PHE A 552 23.56 7.59 21.04
CA PHE A 552 24.76 8.27 21.49
C PHE A 552 25.18 9.39 20.53
N HIS A 553 25.78 10.42 21.08
CA HIS A 553 26.36 11.53 20.33
C HIS A 553 27.87 11.31 20.14
N SER A 554 28.33 11.61 18.93
CA SER A 554 29.75 11.62 18.58
C SER A 554 30.07 12.94 17.86
N THR A 555 31.34 13.19 17.63
CA THR A 555 31.78 14.33 16.76
C THR A 555 31.21 14.23 15.35
N ALA A 556 30.97 13.02 14.86
CA ALA A 556 30.36 12.77 13.53
C ALA A 556 28.84 13.05 13.49
N GLY A 557 28.13 13.00 14.63
CA GLY A 557 26.68 13.24 14.69
C GLY A 557 25.98 12.41 15.75
N LEU A 558 24.65 12.34 15.61
CA LEU A 558 23.78 11.50 16.46
C LEU A 558 23.64 10.12 15.83
N PHE A 559 24.05 9.10 16.56
CA PHE A 559 23.90 7.70 16.20
C PHE A 559 22.73 7.07 16.96
N THR A 560 21.96 6.25 16.24
CA THR A 560 20.95 5.37 16.83
C THR A 560 21.25 3.94 16.35
N LEU A 561 21.72 3.10 17.25
CA LEU A 561 21.97 1.66 17.00
C LEU A 561 20.81 0.88 17.59
N THR A 562 20.13 0.08 16.78
CA THR A 562 19.15 -0.90 17.25
C THR A 562 19.66 -2.28 16.91
N ALA A 563 19.87 -3.12 17.91
CA ALA A 563 20.31 -4.50 17.74
C ALA A 563 19.41 -5.42 18.55
N GLY A 564 19.14 -6.60 18.02
CA GLY A 564 18.29 -7.55 18.70
C GLY A 564 18.37 -8.94 18.08
N VAL A 565 17.87 -9.90 18.85
CA VAL A 565 17.77 -11.29 18.44
C VAL A 565 16.35 -11.77 18.68
N ARG A 566 15.83 -12.53 17.72
CA ARG A 566 14.55 -13.22 17.84
C ARG A 566 14.77 -14.72 17.69
N GLY A 567 14.11 -15.52 18.53
CA GLY A 567 14.08 -16.97 18.43
C GLY A 567 12.66 -17.49 18.29
N SER A 568 12.51 -18.60 17.59
CA SER A 568 11.22 -19.27 17.44
C SER A 568 11.44 -20.79 17.42
N TYR A 569 10.59 -21.52 18.14
CA TYR A 569 10.52 -22.97 18.10
C TYR A 569 9.12 -23.39 17.62
N TRP A 570 9.07 -24.23 16.58
CA TRP A 570 7.83 -24.78 16.04
C TRP A 570 7.77 -26.30 16.29
N ASN A 571 6.77 -26.75 17.01
CA ASN A 571 6.65 -28.16 17.38
C ASN A 571 6.24 -29.09 16.23
N TRP A 572 5.66 -28.54 15.13
CA TRP A 572 5.22 -29.28 13.95
C TRP A 572 6.38 -30.05 13.29
N ASN A 573 7.48 -29.35 13.03
CA ASN A 573 8.69 -29.87 12.40
C ASN A 573 9.90 -29.91 13.36
N LYS A 574 9.70 -29.55 14.64
CA LYS A 574 10.74 -29.47 15.67
C LYS A 574 11.89 -28.51 15.34
N GLU A 575 11.60 -27.48 14.52
CA GLU A 575 12.58 -26.50 14.09
C GLU A 575 12.78 -25.42 15.15
N PHE A 576 14.04 -25.13 15.46
CA PHE A 576 14.44 -23.97 16.24
C PHE A 576 15.24 -23.01 15.38
N ILE A 577 14.82 -21.75 15.29
CA ILE A 577 15.43 -20.71 14.46
C ILE A 577 15.85 -19.52 15.30
N VAL A 578 16.92 -18.84 14.88
CA VAL A 578 17.46 -17.63 15.52
C VAL A 578 17.67 -16.56 14.46
N SER A 579 17.13 -15.37 14.71
CA SER A 579 17.08 -14.24 13.78
C SER A 579 17.78 -13.01 14.38
N PRO A 580 19.12 -12.88 14.25
CA PRO A 580 19.82 -11.67 14.64
C PRO A 580 19.53 -10.55 13.64
N ARG A 581 19.34 -9.33 14.14
CA ARG A 581 19.06 -8.14 13.35
C ARG A 581 19.74 -6.93 13.97
N ALA A 582 20.25 -6.04 13.11
CA ALA A 582 20.84 -4.79 13.54
C ALA A 582 20.55 -3.68 12.53
N SER A 583 20.36 -2.47 13.03
CA SER A 583 20.26 -1.26 12.21
C SER A 583 21.01 -0.12 12.87
N LEU A 584 21.65 0.71 12.06
CA LEU A 584 22.37 1.89 12.49
C LEU A 584 21.87 3.09 11.70
N ALA A 585 21.45 4.12 12.39
CA ALA A 585 21.13 5.40 11.79
C ALA A 585 22.10 6.49 12.27
N LEU A 586 22.44 7.39 11.36
CA LEU A 586 23.30 8.54 11.61
C LEU A 586 22.63 9.81 11.13
N ILE A 587 22.52 10.79 11.99
CA ILE A 587 22.25 12.19 11.63
C ILE A 587 23.57 12.92 11.74
N PRO A 588 24.24 13.25 10.60
CA PRO A 588 25.59 13.79 10.63
C PRO A 588 25.62 15.23 11.14
N SER A 589 26.66 15.56 11.93
CA SER A 589 26.84 16.90 12.51
C SER A 589 27.18 18.00 11.48
N PHE A 590 27.76 17.62 10.34
CA PHE A 590 28.09 18.55 9.25
C PHE A 590 26.86 19.07 8.50
N ASN A 591 25.78 18.26 8.44
CA ASN A 591 24.53 18.65 7.84
C ASN A 591 23.36 17.82 8.39
N GLU A 592 22.63 18.38 9.30
CA GLU A 592 21.48 17.76 9.96
C GLU A 592 20.29 17.46 9.02
N ARG A 593 20.32 17.90 7.77
CA ARG A 593 19.28 17.61 6.77
C ARG A 593 19.34 16.17 6.27
N PHE A 594 20.48 15.51 6.45
CA PHE A 594 20.64 14.10 6.11
C PHE A 594 20.29 13.19 7.29
N THR A 595 19.72 12.04 6.98
CA THR A 595 19.61 10.90 7.87
C THR A 595 20.06 9.69 7.09
N LEU A 596 21.15 9.05 7.47
CA LEU A 596 21.69 7.86 6.81
C LEU A 596 21.29 6.63 7.62
N ARG A 597 20.96 5.53 6.95
CA ARG A 597 20.56 4.28 7.59
C ARG A 597 21.21 3.10 6.89
N VAL A 598 21.65 2.12 7.71
CA VAL A 598 22.03 0.80 7.26
C VAL A 598 21.36 -0.23 8.14
N ALA A 599 20.90 -1.32 7.58
CA ALA A 599 20.31 -2.42 8.32
C ALA A 599 20.71 -3.76 7.72
N ALA A 600 20.99 -4.73 8.59
CA ALA A 600 21.26 -6.11 8.20
C ALA A 600 20.55 -7.05 9.17
N GLY A 601 20.04 -8.18 8.69
CA GLY A 601 19.40 -9.16 9.56
C GLY A 601 18.93 -10.40 8.83
N VAL A 602 18.74 -11.44 9.62
CA VAL A 602 18.17 -12.70 9.19
C VAL A 602 16.69 -12.72 9.54
N TYR A 603 15.86 -13.09 8.58
CA TYR A 603 14.41 -13.15 8.71
C TYR A 603 13.94 -14.54 8.31
N TYR A 604 13.10 -15.13 9.12
CA TYR A 604 12.48 -16.41 8.83
C TYR A 604 10.97 -16.24 8.71
N GLN A 605 10.37 -17.05 7.87
CA GLN A 605 8.92 -17.18 7.74
C GLN A 605 8.56 -18.64 7.82
N ALA A 606 7.84 -19.00 8.87
CA ALA A 606 7.27 -20.33 8.97
C ALA A 606 6.18 -20.51 7.91
N PRO A 607 6.14 -21.65 7.22
CA PRO A 607 5.10 -21.91 6.22
C PRO A 607 3.70 -21.82 6.83
N PHE A 608 2.75 -21.28 6.07
CA PHE A 608 1.35 -21.37 6.43
C PHE A 608 0.73 -22.66 5.84
N TYR A 609 -0.46 -23.03 6.28
CA TYR A 609 -1.04 -24.36 6.03
C TYR A 609 -1.17 -24.74 4.53
N LYS A 610 -1.33 -23.78 3.60
CA LYS A 610 -1.36 -24.07 2.15
C LYS A 610 0.03 -24.42 1.61
N GLU A 611 1.10 -23.89 2.19
CA GLU A 611 2.47 -24.08 1.73
C GLU A 611 3.06 -25.45 2.09
N PHE A 612 2.55 -26.14 3.09
CA PHE A 612 3.05 -27.47 3.46
C PHE A 612 2.12 -28.63 3.07
N ARG A 613 1.17 -28.35 2.18
CA ARG A 613 0.41 -29.40 1.48
C ARG A 613 1.30 -30.04 0.43
N ASP A 614 1.53 -31.34 0.56
CA ASP A 614 2.25 -32.15 -0.42
C ASP A 614 1.24 -33.02 -1.18
N THR A 615 1.35 -33.10 -2.49
CA THR A 615 0.42 -33.81 -3.35
C THR A 615 1.06 -35.08 -3.88
N THR A 616 0.35 -36.17 -3.78
CA THR A 616 0.72 -37.46 -4.38
C THR A 616 -0.43 -37.95 -5.24
N GLN A 617 -0.11 -38.55 -6.40
CA GLN A 617 -1.12 -39.20 -7.23
C GLN A 617 -1.24 -40.69 -6.89
N VAL A 618 -2.45 -41.14 -6.61
CA VAL A 618 -2.79 -42.55 -6.36
C VAL A 618 -4.00 -42.87 -7.19
N ASP A 619 -3.88 -43.83 -8.13
CA ASP A 619 -4.95 -44.27 -9.01
C ASP A 619 -5.74 -43.15 -9.71
N GLY A 620 -5.01 -42.19 -10.28
CA GLY A 620 -5.59 -41.02 -10.97
C GLY A 620 -6.17 -39.92 -10.05
N THR A 621 -6.17 -40.17 -8.74
CA THR A 621 -6.65 -39.17 -7.76
C THR A 621 -5.48 -38.50 -7.08
N THR A 622 -5.50 -37.14 -7.01
CA THR A 622 -4.53 -36.38 -6.25
C THR A 622 -4.90 -36.35 -4.77
N ILE A 623 -4.10 -37.01 -3.95
CA ILE A 623 -4.25 -37.01 -2.49
C ILE A 623 -3.32 -35.96 -1.91
N VAL A 624 -3.86 -35.09 -1.05
CA VAL A 624 -3.10 -34.06 -0.35
C VAL A 624 -2.76 -34.55 1.05
N SER A 625 -1.48 -34.62 1.36
CA SER A 625 -0.95 -34.89 2.69
C SER A 625 -0.22 -33.66 3.24
N LEU A 626 0.09 -33.64 4.53
CA LEU A 626 0.83 -32.55 5.16
C LEU A 626 2.29 -32.90 5.33
N ASN A 627 3.18 -32.10 4.75
CA ASN A 627 4.63 -32.27 4.88
C ASN A 627 5.10 -31.86 6.29
N ARG A 628 5.57 -32.84 7.08
CA ARG A 628 6.12 -32.61 8.41
C ARG A 628 7.59 -32.22 8.42
N ASN A 629 8.29 -32.39 7.29
CA ASN A 629 9.70 -32.07 7.15
C ASN A 629 9.95 -30.69 6.55
N ILE A 630 8.89 -29.93 6.32
CA ILE A 630 9.01 -28.59 5.74
C ILE A 630 9.72 -27.64 6.71
N ARG A 631 10.61 -26.79 6.19
CA ARG A 631 11.38 -25.83 6.96
C ARG A 631 10.89 -24.41 6.75
N SER A 632 11.20 -23.55 7.71
CA SER A 632 10.97 -22.11 7.56
C SER A 632 11.76 -21.54 6.41
N GLN A 633 11.11 -20.72 5.60
CA GLN A 633 11.76 -19.94 4.53
C GLN A 633 12.64 -18.88 5.19
N ARG A 634 13.78 -18.55 4.58
CA ARG A 634 14.76 -17.63 5.16
C ARG A 634 15.15 -16.54 4.15
N SER A 635 15.27 -15.31 4.65
CA SER A 635 15.79 -14.16 3.92
C SER A 635 16.87 -13.46 4.74
N LEU A 636 18.03 -13.21 4.14
CA LEU A 636 19.09 -12.38 4.70
C LEU A 636 19.01 -11.01 4.01
N HIS A 637 18.73 -9.96 4.78
CA HIS A 637 18.56 -8.60 4.28
C HIS A 637 19.81 -7.77 4.49
N PHE A 638 20.15 -6.98 3.48
CA PHE A 638 21.04 -5.83 3.54
C PHE A 638 20.33 -4.63 2.94
N VAL A 639 20.17 -3.59 3.73
CA VAL A 639 19.48 -2.35 3.31
C VAL A 639 20.38 -1.17 3.67
N ALA A 640 20.61 -0.29 2.74
CA ALA A 640 21.33 0.95 2.94
C ALA A 640 20.57 2.10 2.28
N GLY A 641 20.45 3.22 2.96
CA GLY A 641 19.74 4.35 2.40
C GLY A 641 19.76 5.56 3.32
N GLY A 642 18.91 6.52 2.99
CA GLY A 642 18.78 7.71 3.79
C GLY A 642 17.74 8.68 3.25
N ASP A 643 17.55 9.73 4.05
CA ASP A 643 16.63 10.83 3.74
C ASP A 643 17.43 12.12 3.62
N TYR A 644 17.04 12.96 2.68
CA TYR A 644 17.50 14.34 2.56
C TYR A 644 16.30 15.28 2.67
N ASN A 645 16.27 16.09 3.73
CA ASN A 645 15.24 17.09 3.96
C ASN A 645 15.70 18.45 3.44
N PHE A 646 14.92 19.04 2.54
CA PHE A 646 15.25 20.31 1.91
C PHE A 646 14.00 21.19 1.74
N ARG A 647 14.21 22.45 1.37
CA ARG A 647 13.11 23.38 1.08
C ARG A 647 13.24 23.92 -0.33
N VAL A 648 12.13 23.93 -1.05
CA VAL A 648 11.99 24.59 -2.35
C VAL A 648 10.90 25.64 -2.21
N VAL A 649 11.20 26.89 -2.53
CA VAL A 649 10.26 28.01 -2.38
C VAL A 649 9.61 28.03 -0.98
N ASN A 650 10.43 27.88 0.07
CA ASN A 650 10.04 27.79 1.49
C ASN A 650 9.13 26.58 1.86
N ARG A 651 8.85 25.66 0.95
CA ARG A 651 8.06 24.45 1.19
C ARG A 651 8.98 23.29 1.56
N PRO A 652 8.60 22.45 2.50
CA PRO A 652 9.42 21.33 2.92
C PRO A 652 9.25 20.15 1.96
N PHE A 653 10.38 19.55 1.57
CA PHE A 653 10.48 18.33 0.79
C PHE A 653 11.42 17.34 1.48
N ARG A 654 11.18 16.06 1.24
CA ARG A 654 12.02 14.95 1.65
C ARG A 654 12.25 14.02 0.46
N LEU A 655 13.51 13.81 0.12
CA LEU A 655 13.95 12.78 -0.81
C LEU A 655 14.46 11.61 0.03
N SER A 656 13.83 10.45 -0.11
CA SER A 656 14.26 9.17 0.49
C SER A 656 14.78 8.26 -0.62
N MET A 657 15.91 7.60 -0.36
CA MET A 657 16.49 6.63 -1.27
C MET A 657 17.00 5.43 -0.48
N GLU A 658 16.70 4.21 -0.94
CA GLU A 658 17.17 2.97 -0.35
C GLU A 658 17.62 1.99 -1.44
N ILE A 659 18.75 1.34 -1.20
CA ILE A 659 19.29 0.23 -1.98
C ILE A 659 19.19 -1.00 -1.10
N TYR A 660 18.75 -2.11 -1.67
CA TYR A 660 18.59 -3.34 -0.90
C TYR A 660 19.02 -4.57 -1.67
N TYR A 661 19.45 -5.56 -0.91
CA TYR A 661 19.72 -6.93 -1.36
C TYR A 661 19.15 -7.92 -0.34
N LYS A 662 18.35 -8.88 -0.81
CA LYS A 662 17.80 -9.98 -0.01
C LYS A 662 18.30 -11.30 -0.60
N ALA A 663 19.07 -12.08 0.17
CA ALA A 663 19.42 -13.45 -0.19
C ALA A 663 18.39 -14.41 0.39
N LEU A 664 17.73 -15.17 -0.46
CA LEU A 664 16.60 -16.04 -0.13
C LEU A 664 17.04 -17.51 -0.14
N SER A 665 16.59 -18.28 0.83
CA SER A 665 16.87 -19.71 0.94
C SER A 665 15.71 -20.48 1.54
N ASN A 666 15.66 -21.78 1.33
CA ASN A 666 14.57 -22.66 1.74
C ASN A 666 13.19 -22.19 1.23
N LEU A 667 13.14 -21.57 0.07
CA LEU A 667 11.88 -21.09 -0.48
C LEU A 667 10.97 -22.26 -0.87
N ILE A 668 9.67 -22.04 -0.74
CA ILE A 668 8.61 -22.92 -1.22
C ILE A 668 8.06 -22.29 -2.50
N PRO A 669 8.42 -22.79 -3.68
CA PRO A 669 7.93 -22.26 -4.94
C PRO A 669 6.42 -22.38 -5.05
N TYR A 670 5.82 -21.51 -5.84
CA TYR A 670 4.42 -21.58 -6.21
C TYR A 670 4.21 -21.20 -7.68
N ASN A 671 3.17 -21.74 -8.27
CA ASN A 671 2.67 -21.38 -9.59
C ASN A 671 1.45 -20.48 -9.45
N ILE A 672 1.27 -19.62 -10.44
CA ILE A 672 0.02 -18.87 -10.64
C ILE A 672 -0.57 -19.34 -11.97
N ASP A 673 -1.70 -20.01 -11.89
CA ASP A 673 -2.46 -20.47 -13.05
C ASP A 673 -3.74 -19.63 -13.13
N ASN A 674 -3.84 -18.79 -14.17
CA ASN A 674 -4.82 -17.72 -14.27
C ASN A 674 -4.75 -16.82 -13.01
N VAL A 675 -5.52 -17.12 -11.98
CA VAL A 675 -5.57 -16.39 -10.71
C VAL A 675 -5.37 -17.30 -9.50
N ARG A 676 -5.27 -18.62 -9.70
CA ARG A 676 -5.10 -19.61 -8.64
C ARG A 676 -3.63 -19.79 -8.30
N ILE A 677 -3.32 -19.84 -6.99
CA ILE A 677 -1.97 -20.07 -6.48
C ILE A 677 -1.86 -21.51 -6.01
N SER A 678 -0.90 -22.25 -6.57
CA SER A 678 -0.54 -23.63 -6.21
C SER A 678 0.87 -23.68 -5.64
N TYR A 679 1.03 -24.14 -4.41
CA TYR A 679 2.33 -24.31 -3.74
C TYR A 679 2.89 -25.70 -3.99
N TYR A 680 4.23 -25.81 -4.14
CA TYR A 680 4.91 -27.09 -4.35
C TYR A 680 4.99 -27.97 -3.09
N GLY A 681 4.62 -27.44 -1.90
CA GLY A 681 4.62 -28.19 -0.65
C GLY A 681 5.99 -28.57 -0.10
N ARG A 682 7.08 -28.11 -0.68
CA ARG A 682 8.47 -28.46 -0.35
C ARG A 682 9.42 -27.27 -0.52
N ASN A 683 10.49 -27.23 0.28
CA ASN A 683 11.54 -26.23 0.17
C ASN A 683 12.48 -26.58 -1.00
N LEU A 684 12.14 -26.15 -2.22
CA LEU A 684 12.85 -26.56 -3.44
C LEU A 684 13.76 -25.49 -4.00
N SER A 685 13.67 -24.23 -3.54
CA SER A 685 14.37 -23.15 -4.20
C SER A 685 15.16 -22.24 -3.25
N LYS A 686 16.10 -21.52 -3.85
CA LYS A 686 16.83 -20.40 -3.28
C LYS A 686 16.80 -19.26 -4.29
N GLY A 687 16.93 -18.03 -3.83
CA GLY A 687 16.81 -16.90 -4.74
C GLY A 687 17.41 -15.62 -4.20
N TYR A 688 17.11 -14.53 -4.87
CA TYR A 688 17.45 -13.19 -4.41
C TYR A 688 16.41 -12.16 -4.84
N ALA A 689 16.40 -11.04 -4.14
CA ALA A 689 15.73 -9.82 -4.58
C ALA A 689 16.66 -8.63 -4.35
N ALA A 690 16.86 -7.82 -5.38
CA ALA A 690 17.73 -6.64 -5.32
C ALA A 690 17.06 -5.46 -6.01
N GLY A 691 17.30 -4.26 -5.53
CA GLY A 691 16.70 -3.09 -6.14
C GLY A 691 17.05 -1.77 -5.47
N ILE A 692 16.46 -0.71 -6.03
CA ILE A 692 16.60 0.67 -5.60
C ILE A 692 15.20 1.26 -5.51
N ASP A 693 14.91 1.89 -4.38
CA ASP A 693 13.65 2.58 -4.10
C ASP A 693 13.92 4.06 -3.88
N MET A 694 13.12 4.92 -4.49
CA MET A 694 13.20 6.36 -4.34
C MET A 694 11.80 6.92 -4.05
N LYS A 695 11.71 7.90 -3.15
CA LYS A 695 10.48 8.64 -2.84
C LYS A 695 10.78 10.12 -2.67
N LEU A 696 10.15 10.94 -3.47
CA LEU A 696 10.08 12.38 -3.27
C LEU A 696 8.74 12.71 -2.63
N PHE A 697 8.76 13.17 -1.39
CA PHE A 697 7.60 13.57 -0.61
C PHE A 697 7.68 15.06 -0.28
N GLY A 698 6.56 15.78 -0.33
CA GLY A 698 6.57 17.17 0.08
C GLY A 698 5.30 17.94 -0.25
N GLU A 699 5.32 19.22 0.10
CA GLU A 699 4.28 20.18 -0.24
C GLU A 699 4.50 20.76 -1.64
N PHE A 700 4.06 20.06 -2.66
CA PHE A 700 4.04 20.59 -4.03
C PHE A 700 3.06 21.78 -4.11
N VAL A 701 1.98 21.72 -3.36
CA VAL A 701 1.00 22.79 -3.17
C VAL A 701 0.89 23.10 -1.68
N PRO A 702 0.85 24.38 -1.24
CA PRO A 702 0.78 24.73 0.19
C PRO A 702 -0.37 24.05 0.90
N GLY A 703 -0.06 23.37 2.03
CA GLY A 703 -1.06 22.68 2.85
C GLY A 703 -1.53 21.34 2.31
N THR A 704 -0.85 20.75 1.30
CA THR A 704 -1.15 19.42 0.78
C THR A 704 0.10 18.56 0.67
N ASP A 705 0.00 17.31 1.06
CA ASP A 705 1.07 16.35 0.90
C ASP A 705 0.90 15.56 -0.41
N SER A 706 1.97 15.52 -1.17
CA SER A 706 2.06 14.78 -2.42
C SER A 706 3.36 13.99 -2.48
N TRP A 707 3.40 12.92 -3.25
CA TRP A 707 4.61 12.12 -3.41
C TRP A 707 4.72 11.50 -4.79
N LEU A 708 5.95 11.33 -5.20
CA LEU A 708 6.36 10.56 -6.35
C LEU A 708 7.29 9.45 -5.88
N THR A 709 7.00 8.21 -6.27
CA THR A 709 7.84 7.05 -5.95
C THR A 709 8.32 6.38 -7.22
N PHE A 710 9.57 5.93 -7.18
CA PHE A 710 10.16 5.16 -8.25
C PHE A 710 10.93 3.98 -7.67
N SER A 711 10.73 2.80 -8.23
CA SER A 711 11.39 1.56 -7.81
C SER A 711 11.88 0.79 -9.02
N LEU A 712 13.11 0.30 -8.92
CA LEU A 712 13.70 -0.67 -9.83
C LEU A 712 14.02 -1.93 -9.05
N MET A 713 13.66 -3.09 -9.58
CA MET A 713 13.79 -4.35 -8.86
C MET A 713 14.07 -5.50 -9.81
N LYS A 714 14.84 -6.48 -9.32
CA LYS A 714 14.97 -7.80 -9.91
C LYS A 714 14.85 -8.86 -8.82
N THR A 715 13.98 -9.86 -9.03
CA THR A 715 13.87 -11.01 -8.14
C THR A 715 13.81 -12.31 -8.93
N GLU A 716 14.65 -13.23 -8.57
CA GLU A 716 14.77 -14.55 -9.22
C GLU A 716 14.93 -15.64 -8.17
N GLU A 717 14.49 -16.83 -8.52
CA GLU A 717 14.68 -18.06 -7.75
C GLU A 717 15.28 -19.15 -8.60
N LYS A 718 16.08 -20.02 -7.97
CA LYS A 718 16.74 -21.14 -8.63
C LYS A 718 16.00 -22.42 -8.30
N ILE A 719 15.35 -23.02 -9.30
CA ILE A 719 14.61 -24.28 -9.23
C ILE A 719 15.30 -25.28 -10.18
N ASN A 720 15.56 -26.49 -9.75
CA ASN A 720 16.18 -27.54 -10.57
C ASN A 720 17.46 -27.09 -11.32
N GLY A 721 18.25 -26.21 -10.69
CA GLY A 721 19.47 -25.69 -11.29
C GLY A 721 19.31 -24.46 -12.18
N GLN A 722 18.09 -24.08 -12.58
CA GLN A 722 17.79 -22.95 -13.45
C GLN A 722 17.34 -21.69 -12.68
N TRP A 723 17.79 -20.52 -13.11
CA TRP A 723 17.33 -19.23 -12.57
C TRP A 723 16.06 -18.81 -13.30
N LEU A 724 15.00 -18.60 -12.54
CA LEU A 724 13.68 -18.23 -13.04
C LEU A 724 13.18 -16.97 -12.33
N PRO A 725 12.48 -16.06 -13.03
CA PRO A 725 11.88 -14.92 -12.37
C PRO A 725 10.81 -15.38 -11.37
N ARG A 726 10.78 -14.80 -10.16
CA ARG A 726 9.68 -15.04 -9.22
C ARG A 726 8.37 -14.48 -9.79
N PRO A 727 7.20 -15.01 -9.43
CA PRO A 727 5.91 -14.47 -9.91
C PRO A 727 5.69 -12.99 -9.60
N THR A 728 6.40 -12.47 -8.61
CA THR A 728 6.37 -11.08 -8.16
C THR A 728 7.44 -10.19 -8.83
N ASP A 729 8.20 -10.69 -9.80
CA ASP A 729 9.29 -9.97 -10.47
C ASP A 729 8.76 -8.83 -11.36
N GLN A 730 8.52 -7.67 -10.76
CA GLN A 730 8.13 -6.44 -11.43
C GLN A 730 9.33 -5.50 -11.53
N ARG A 731 9.89 -5.36 -12.75
CA ARG A 731 11.19 -4.71 -12.98
C ARG A 731 11.23 -3.23 -12.61
N TYR A 732 10.14 -2.51 -12.80
CA TYR A 732 10.03 -1.10 -12.47
C TYR A 732 8.63 -0.73 -12.04
N ARG A 733 8.53 0.29 -11.19
CA ARG A 733 7.26 0.90 -10.79
C ARG A 733 7.46 2.39 -10.53
N LEU A 734 6.57 3.19 -11.11
CA LEU A 734 6.42 4.61 -10.85
C LEU A 734 5.02 4.84 -10.30
N SER A 735 4.90 5.50 -9.15
CA SER A 735 3.60 5.89 -8.60
C SER A 735 3.63 7.36 -8.22
N LEU A 736 2.59 8.08 -8.60
CA LEU A 736 2.37 9.49 -8.29
C LEU A 736 1.08 9.62 -7.49
N TYR A 737 1.14 10.33 -6.39
CA TYR A 737 -0.01 10.88 -5.70
C TYR A 737 0.16 12.38 -5.59
N PHE A 738 -0.75 13.13 -6.19
CA PHE A 738 -0.72 14.57 -6.21
C PHE A 738 -2.04 15.14 -5.74
N THR A 739 -1.97 16.10 -4.84
CA THR A 739 -3.14 16.79 -4.29
C THR A 739 -3.00 18.28 -4.51
N ASP A 740 -4.07 18.92 -4.96
CA ASP A 740 -4.12 20.37 -5.18
C ASP A 740 -5.48 20.94 -4.77
N TYR A 741 -5.49 22.24 -4.50
CA TYR A 741 -6.69 23.03 -4.38
C TYR A 741 -6.93 23.83 -5.66
N PHE A 742 -8.20 24.02 -6.03
CA PHE A 742 -8.52 24.91 -7.14
C PHE A 742 -8.04 26.34 -6.86
N PRO A 743 -7.49 27.03 -7.85
CA PRO A 743 -7.04 28.42 -7.71
C PRO A 743 -8.14 29.30 -7.11
N GLY A 744 -7.83 29.99 -6.02
CA GLY A 744 -8.73 30.90 -5.32
C GLY A 744 -9.76 30.25 -4.38
N SER A 745 -9.78 28.90 -4.24
CA SER A 745 -10.74 28.24 -3.34
C SER A 745 -10.20 27.01 -2.65
N GLN A 746 -9.97 27.07 -1.35
CA GLN A 746 -9.63 25.90 -0.52
C GLN A 746 -10.80 24.91 -0.33
N LYS A 747 -12.00 25.26 -0.80
CA LYS A 747 -13.18 24.38 -0.71
C LYS A 747 -13.23 23.31 -1.79
N TRP A 748 -12.47 23.46 -2.88
CA TRP A 748 -12.36 22.48 -3.93
C TRP A 748 -10.98 21.82 -3.88
N LYS A 749 -10.96 20.51 -3.81
CA LYS A 749 -9.74 19.71 -3.74
C LYS A 749 -9.71 18.70 -4.87
N MET A 750 -8.61 18.63 -5.58
CA MET A 750 -8.33 17.64 -6.61
C MET A 750 -7.26 16.66 -6.11
N ASN A 751 -7.45 15.38 -6.38
CA ASN A 751 -6.50 14.33 -6.08
C ASN A 751 -6.24 13.52 -7.35
N LEU A 752 -4.99 13.33 -7.69
CA LEU A 752 -4.54 12.55 -8.83
C LEU A 752 -3.69 11.38 -8.33
N LYS A 753 -4.00 10.18 -8.78
CA LYS A 753 -3.20 8.99 -8.54
C LYS A 753 -2.79 8.39 -9.88
N GLY A 754 -1.49 8.30 -10.12
CA GLY A 754 -0.91 7.70 -11.33
C GLY A 754 -0.08 6.47 -10.99
N THR A 755 -0.15 5.43 -11.80
CA THR A 755 0.68 4.22 -11.67
C THR A 755 1.13 3.75 -13.05
N LEU A 756 2.44 3.54 -13.18
CA LEU A 756 3.07 2.86 -14.31
C LEU A 756 3.97 1.75 -13.75
N ALA A 757 3.75 0.50 -14.15
CA ALA A 757 4.50 -0.61 -13.63
C ALA A 757 4.81 -1.65 -14.72
N GLY A 758 5.98 -2.29 -14.62
CA GLY A 758 6.40 -3.35 -15.54
C GLY A 758 5.50 -4.58 -15.44
N GLY A 759 5.44 -5.36 -16.51
CA GLY A 759 4.66 -6.60 -16.58
C GLY A 759 5.23 -7.69 -15.68
N LEU A 760 4.34 -8.52 -15.11
CA LEU A 760 4.69 -9.70 -14.34
C LEU A 760 4.99 -10.90 -15.25
N PRO A 761 5.84 -11.86 -14.81
CA PRO A 761 6.04 -13.11 -15.53
C PRO A 761 4.79 -13.98 -15.52
N PHE A 762 4.53 -14.66 -16.64
CA PHE A 762 3.47 -15.66 -16.76
C PHE A 762 3.85 -16.75 -17.74
N GLY A 763 3.16 -17.88 -17.69
CA GLY A 763 3.38 -19.02 -18.57
C GLY A 763 2.10 -19.81 -18.84
N PRO A 764 2.18 -20.88 -19.65
CA PRO A 764 1.06 -21.76 -19.91
C PRO A 764 0.55 -22.43 -18.61
N PRO A 765 -0.74 -22.74 -18.52
CA PRO A 765 -1.31 -23.43 -17.37
C PRO A 765 -0.73 -24.85 -17.25
N HIS A 766 -0.80 -25.41 -16.06
CA HIS A 766 -0.34 -26.77 -15.75
C HIS A 766 1.10 -27.09 -16.18
N SER A 767 1.88 -26.03 -16.47
CA SER A 767 3.31 -26.15 -16.78
C SER A 767 4.17 -25.88 -15.54
N GLY A 768 5.42 -26.33 -15.56
CA GLY A 768 6.38 -26.00 -14.52
C GLY A 768 6.74 -24.50 -14.53
N ARG A 769 7.39 -24.06 -13.46
CA ARG A 769 7.86 -22.67 -13.32
C ARG A 769 8.80 -22.23 -14.47
N GLU A 770 9.50 -23.16 -15.08
CA GLU A 770 10.41 -22.97 -16.22
C GLU A 770 9.70 -22.44 -17.47
N ALA A 771 8.39 -22.68 -17.59
CA ALA A 771 7.59 -22.17 -18.71
C ALA A 771 7.09 -20.75 -18.51
N ALA A 772 7.28 -20.14 -17.33
CA ALA A 772 6.89 -18.74 -17.04
C ALA A 772 7.88 -17.73 -17.63
N VAL A 773 8.03 -17.74 -18.95
CA VAL A 773 9.02 -16.91 -19.70
C VAL A 773 8.42 -15.66 -20.31
N PHE A 774 7.11 -15.57 -20.39
CA PHE A 774 6.40 -14.42 -20.93
C PHE A 774 6.22 -13.33 -19.87
N ARG A 775 6.00 -12.09 -20.34
CA ARG A 775 5.63 -10.96 -19.46
C ARG A 775 4.35 -10.32 -19.93
N THR A 776 3.49 -9.98 -18.96
CA THR A 776 2.28 -9.20 -19.23
C THR A 776 2.65 -7.81 -19.76
N PRO A 777 1.77 -7.14 -20.52
CA PRO A 777 1.94 -5.74 -20.83
C PRO A 777 2.09 -4.88 -19.56
N PRO A 778 2.79 -3.72 -19.65
CA PRO A 778 2.91 -2.81 -18.52
C PRO A 778 1.56 -2.34 -18.00
N TYR A 779 1.39 -2.36 -16.68
CA TYR A 779 0.21 -1.80 -16.02
C TYR A 779 0.29 -0.27 -16.02
N ARG A 780 -0.76 0.38 -16.50
CA ARG A 780 -0.85 1.85 -16.61
C ARG A 780 -2.22 2.31 -16.15
N ARG A 781 -2.27 3.21 -15.17
CA ARG A 781 -3.54 3.70 -14.65
C ARG A 781 -3.42 5.12 -14.13
N ILE A 782 -4.43 5.92 -14.40
CA ILE A 782 -4.61 7.25 -13.81
C ILE A 782 -6.02 7.32 -13.25
N ASP A 783 -6.11 7.62 -11.95
CA ASP A 783 -7.35 7.90 -11.25
C ASP A 783 -7.36 9.36 -10.80
N ILE A 784 -8.49 10.05 -10.96
CA ILE A 784 -8.67 11.44 -10.54
C ILE A 784 -9.88 11.55 -9.64
N GLY A 785 -9.76 12.30 -8.56
CA GLY A 785 -10.85 12.62 -7.64
C GLY A 785 -11.00 14.12 -7.49
N MET A 786 -12.22 14.61 -7.58
CA MET A 786 -12.57 16.00 -7.30
C MET A 786 -13.55 16.04 -6.13
N SER A 787 -13.28 16.87 -5.13
CA SER A 787 -14.10 16.95 -3.93
C SER A 787 -14.37 18.40 -3.58
N ARG A 788 -15.60 18.67 -3.14
CA ARG A 788 -16.04 19.99 -2.67
C ARG A 788 -16.46 19.92 -1.21
N CYS A 789 -15.88 20.79 -0.41
CA CYS A 789 -16.33 21.02 0.95
C CYS A 789 -17.57 21.90 0.96
N ILE A 790 -18.70 21.36 1.38
CA ILE A 790 -19.99 22.06 1.48
C ILE A 790 -20.10 22.74 2.85
N ILE A 791 -19.71 22.02 3.90
CA ILE A 791 -19.71 22.53 5.28
C ILE A 791 -18.27 22.46 5.79
N ASP A 792 -17.73 23.59 6.25
CA ASP A 792 -16.43 23.68 6.91
C ASP A 792 -16.58 24.50 8.18
N ARG A 793 -16.61 23.83 9.30
CA ARG A 793 -16.68 24.43 10.64
C ARG A 793 -15.44 24.15 11.48
N ASN A 794 -14.35 23.67 10.89
CA ASN A 794 -13.10 23.35 11.61
C ASN A 794 -12.53 24.55 12.40
N ARG A 795 -12.81 25.79 11.98
CA ARG A 795 -12.35 27.01 12.65
C ARG A 795 -13.20 27.40 13.87
N GLN A 796 -14.33 26.75 14.12
CA GLN A 796 -15.17 27.03 15.28
C GLN A 796 -14.65 26.27 16.50
N LYS A 797 -14.52 26.93 17.66
CA LYS A 797 -13.95 26.34 18.89
C LYS A 797 -14.75 25.18 19.46
N ASN A 798 -16.06 25.11 19.23
CA ASN A 798 -16.95 24.00 19.62
C ASN A 798 -18.09 23.92 18.61
N PRO A 799 -17.89 23.33 17.43
CA PRO A 799 -18.98 23.18 16.49
C PRO A 799 -19.98 22.15 17.04
N ARG A 800 -21.24 22.55 17.17
CA ARG A 800 -22.34 21.62 17.44
C ARG A 800 -22.81 21.03 16.10
N GLY A 801 -22.87 19.71 16.00
CA GLY A 801 -23.29 19.01 14.79
C GLY A 801 -22.18 18.82 13.76
N ILE A 802 -22.51 18.85 12.47
CA ILE A 802 -21.62 18.53 11.37
C ILE A 802 -20.44 19.53 11.31
N ARG A 803 -19.22 19.02 11.45
CA ARG A 803 -17.97 19.79 11.30
C ARG A 803 -17.61 19.98 9.83
N ASN A 804 -17.57 18.87 9.10
CA ASN A 804 -17.22 18.87 7.68
C ASN A 804 -18.21 18.02 6.90
N LEU A 805 -18.54 18.50 5.72
CA LEU A 805 -19.27 17.73 4.72
C LEU A 805 -18.57 17.89 3.37
N TRP A 806 -18.06 16.78 2.84
CA TRP A 806 -17.42 16.73 1.53
C TRP A 806 -18.27 15.91 0.57
N ILE A 807 -18.47 16.42 -0.63
CA ILE A 807 -19.02 15.66 -1.76
C ILE A 807 -17.91 15.53 -2.79
N GLY A 808 -17.72 14.32 -3.31
CA GLY A 808 -16.65 14.02 -4.27
C GLY A 808 -17.12 13.14 -5.41
N ILE A 809 -16.44 13.31 -6.53
CA ILE A 809 -16.56 12.47 -7.72
C ILE A 809 -15.16 11.93 -8.02
N ASP A 810 -15.04 10.62 -8.13
CA ASP A 810 -13.82 9.98 -8.58
C ASP A 810 -14.04 9.36 -9.97
N VAL A 811 -13.05 9.48 -10.83
CA VAL A 811 -12.99 8.79 -12.11
C VAL A 811 -11.80 7.83 -12.06
N PHE A 812 -12.09 6.54 -12.01
CA PHE A 812 -11.09 5.49 -12.06
C PHE A 812 -10.74 5.15 -13.49
N ASN A 813 -9.47 4.82 -13.73
CA ASN A 813 -8.95 4.50 -15.06
C ASN A 813 -9.35 5.57 -16.10
N LEU A 814 -8.99 6.82 -15.84
CA LEU A 814 -9.36 8.00 -16.66
C LEU A 814 -9.08 7.81 -18.15
N LEU A 815 -7.96 7.17 -18.48
CA LEU A 815 -7.52 6.94 -19.86
C LEU A 815 -8.17 5.70 -20.50
N ASN A 816 -8.99 4.97 -19.78
CA ASN A 816 -9.65 3.74 -20.20
C ASN A 816 -8.70 2.69 -20.79
N ILE A 817 -7.55 2.48 -20.13
CA ILE A 817 -6.54 1.53 -20.58
C ILE A 817 -6.96 0.12 -20.13
N SER A 818 -6.96 -0.84 -21.05
CA SER A 818 -7.19 -2.25 -20.76
C SER A 818 -5.92 -2.86 -20.12
N ASN A 819 -5.88 -2.93 -18.79
CA ASN A 819 -4.80 -3.56 -18.05
C ASN A 819 -5.07 -5.05 -17.90
N THR A 820 -4.10 -5.89 -18.23
CA THR A 820 -4.24 -7.35 -18.12
C THR A 820 -4.07 -7.79 -16.68
N ASN A 821 -5.05 -8.55 -16.16
CA ASN A 821 -5.01 -9.18 -14.85
C ASN A 821 -4.39 -10.59 -14.92
N SER A 822 -4.87 -11.39 -15.87
CA SER A 822 -4.49 -12.79 -16.06
C SER A 822 -4.72 -13.20 -17.51
N TYR A 823 -4.38 -14.44 -17.84
CA TYR A 823 -4.64 -15.02 -19.14
C TYR A 823 -5.41 -16.34 -19.00
N TYR A 824 -6.41 -16.52 -19.86
CA TYR A 824 -6.93 -17.85 -20.17
C TYR A 824 -6.13 -18.44 -21.32
N TRP A 825 -5.76 -19.69 -21.17
CA TRP A 825 -5.08 -20.42 -22.22
C TRP A 825 -6.08 -21.34 -22.91
N ILE A 826 -6.14 -21.26 -24.22
CA ILE A 826 -6.96 -22.09 -25.08
C ILE A 826 -6.09 -22.72 -26.15
N THR A 827 -6.51 -23.87 -26.62
CA THR A 827 -5.78 -24.63 -27.64
C THR A 827 -6.67 -24.80 -28.86
N ASP A 828 -6.11 -24.60 -30.06
CA ASP A 828 -6.83 -24.87 -31.31
C ASP A 828 -6.78 -26.36 -31.65
N SER A 829 -7.48 -26.75 -32.75
CA SER A 829 -7.51 -28.11 -33.29
C SER A 829 -6.14 -28.61 -33.76
N ARG A 830 -5.16 -27.72 -33.97
CA ARG A 830 -3.80 -28.05 -34.36
C ARG A 830 -2.83 -28.07 -33.16
N ASN A 831 -3.38 -28.03 -31.94
CA ASN A 831 -2.62 -27.99 -30.67
C ASN A 831 -1.78 -26.71 -30.45
N ASN A 832 -2.10 -25.61 -31.13
CA ASN A 832 -1.45 -24.34 -30.85
C ASN A 832 -2.13 -23.70 -29.62
N GLN A 833 -1.30 -23.19 -28.69
CA GLN A 833 -1.78 -22.56 -27.45
C GLN A 833 -1.88 -21.04 -27.62
N PHE A 834 -2.97 -20.46 -27.17
CA PHE A 834 -3.23 -19.03 -27.22
C PHE A 834 -3.54 -18.49 -25.83
N ALA A 835 -2.84 -17.41 -25.44
CA ALA A 835 -3.09 -16.67 -24.21
C ALA A 835 -4.14 -15.59 -24.44
N VAL A 836 -5.37 -15.82 -24.02
CA VAL A 836 -6.47 -14.84 -24.11
C VAL A 836 -6.42 -13.95 -22.89
N PRO A 837 -6.23 -12.62 -23.04
CA PRO A 837 -6.14 -11.73 -21.91
C PRO A 837 -7.47 -11.56 -21.18
N ASN A 838 -7.39 -11.50 -19.87
CA ASN A 838 -8.47 -11.11 -18.99
C ASN A 838 -8.19 -9.73 -18.44
N TYR A 839 -9.01 -8.73 -18.77
CA TYR A 839 -8.74 -7.33 -18.43
C TYR A 839 -9.39 -6.92 -17.10
N LEU A 840 -8.73 -6.00 -16.41
CA LEU A 840 -9.23 -5.31 -15.24
C LEU A 840 -10.30 -4.26 -15.61
N THR A 841 -10.76 -3.50 -14.62
CA THR A 841 -11.87 -2.57 -14.78
C THR A 841 -11.60 -1.48 -15.84
N SER A 842 -12.59 -1.21 -16.68
CA SER A 842 -12.61 -0.07 -17.58
C SER A 842 -12.78 1.25 -16.80
N ARG A 843 -13.00 2.38 -17.52
CA ARG A 843 -13.27 3.67 -16.86
C ARG A 843 -14.55 3.62 -16.05
N GLN A 844 -14.48 4.07 -14.78
CA GLN A 844 -15.59 4.06 -13.83
C GLN A 844 -15.71 5.40 -13.12
N ILE A 845 -16.95 5.75 -12.76
CA ILE A 845 -17.24 6.95 -11.98
C ILE A 845 -17.77 6.52 -10.62
N ASN A 846 -17.21 7.08 -9.55
CA ASN A 846 -17.66 6.85 -8.18
C ASN A 846 -18.09 8.18 -7.56
N LEU A 847 -19.26 8.19 -6.93
CA LEU A 847 -19.74 9.30 -6.13
C LEU A 847 -19.50 8.99 -4.65
N ARG A 848 -19.03 9.97 -3.89
CA ARG A 848 -18.81 9.80 -2.46
C ARG A 848 -19.28 11.02 -1.67
N LEU A 849 -19.72 10.73 -0.45
CA LEU A 849 -20.07 11.69 0.57
C LEU A 849 -19.27 11.35 1.83
N LEU A 850 -18.60 12.35 2.41
CA LEU A 850 -17.86 12.21 3.66
C LEU A 850 -18.39 13.23 4.66
N LEU A 851 -18.70 12.76 5.85
CA LEU A 851 -19.28 13.53 6.94
C LEU A 851 -18.43 13.36 8.19
N ASP A 852 -18.06 14.47 8.84
CA ASP A 852 -17.39 14.50 10.13
C ASP A 852 -18.22 15.30 11.13
N LEU A 853 -18.37 14.77 12.37
CA LEU A 853 -19.14 15.36 13.48
C LEU A 853 -18.22 15.90 14.57
#